data_fc9fb59166feec1dcc03951fa7f75102
#
_entry.id   fc9fb59166feec1dcc03951fa7f75102
#
_cell.length_a   1.000
_cell.length_b   1.000
_cell.length_c   1.000
_cell.angle_alpha   90.00
_cell.angle_beta   90.00
_cell.angle_gamma   90.00
#
_symmetry.space_group_name_H-M   'P 1'
#
loop_
_entity.id
_entity.type
_entity.pdbx_description
1 polymer ?
#
loop_
_entity_poly.entity_id
_entity_poly.type
_entity_poly.pdbx_seq_one_letter_code
_entity_poly.pdbx_strand_id
1 'polypeptide(L)'
;MRRFLRLIAFLLGIHVAGLLMLSLFRLVQFGALHSMMAKDGVAPVSTAFVKGVWFDNVIACYVMVVPLAVLLIAACFGCYAKWLRKAAAIWLSVFFILFMGIAAANIPYFAYFFKNLDSSIFGWFGYVGTTTGMLVGEASYWPYIILFFVAALLFALGVRKWYKITDRHISSPQSSLLQKDSGKVGKNPTSLKATAFAFLAKLCVSAALIGLCIFGIRGRMGYNPIKISQAYYCDDPFLNQLGISPTYNLLTSVLDDLRKENAELHLMPYDKAVDYARQSLGITSQIDSTAVLHRHVAADSAAIRPNVVIILMESMSASLMQTFGQSQPLTPTLDSLYRHSLAFTHFYSAGIHTNHGLTATLYSFPALMMRNLMKGTVTPRRSGLPTVLKQEGYHNLFFMTHESQYDNMNAFFRTNGYDEIYSQESYPSSEVANSFGVPDKYLFDYALPVINRAASAGGPFMATLLTISNHPPYIVPQWMKTRTKEPETQIVEYADWCIRQFLAEARQQPWYDNTLFVILADHGKLVGEMDSELPQSYNHIPLIIFGPGIQPALYDGLGTQVDVMPTLLGLMHIGYDYDGFGVDLLRERRQQVFYTSDTQIVARDSASCFIHNPMLGRDFCYDVLPDGRLRQTHDDRRFQPLRQYGFAMVQTAEFMQRHSK
;
A
#
# COMPACT_ATOMS: atom_id res chain seq x y z
N MET A 1 17.43 36.10 -24.37
CA MET A 1 16.26 35.81 -23.51
C MET A 1 14.98 35.53 -24.30
N ARG A 2 14.50 36.33 -25.25
CA ARG A 2 13.22 36.08 -25.97
C ARG A 2 13.13 34.70 -26.67
N ARG A 3 14.19 34.23 -27.35
CA ARG A 3 14.24 32.89 -27.98
C ARG A 3 14.14 31.77 -26.95
N PHE A 4 14.78 31.94 -25.82
CA PHE A 4 14.75 30.99 -24.70
C PHE A 4 13.34 30.86 -24.11
N LEU A 5 12.67 31.97 -23.83
CA LEU A 5 11.28 31.95 -23.32
C LEU A 5 10.29 31.33 -24.33
N ARG A 6 10.50 31.54 -25.64
CA ARG A 6 9.68 30.89 -26.67
C ARG A 6 9.90 29.39 -26.76
N LEU A 7 11.13 28.93 -26.47
CA LEU A 7 11.43 27.49 -26.39
C LEU A 7 10.70 26.86 -25.19
N ILE A 8 10.67 27.55 -24.05
CA ILE A 8 9.89 27.11 -22.87
C ILE A 8 8.40 27.07 -23.23
N ALA A 9 7.87 28.13 -23.83
CA ALA A 9 6.46 28.16 -24.25
C ALA A 9 6.12 27.06 -25.26
N PHE A 10 7.04 26.70 -26.15
CA PHE A 10 6.87 25.57 -27.06
C PHE A 10 6.68 24.24 -26.33
N LEU A 11 7.54 23.93 -25.35
CA LEU A 11 7.45 22.68 -24.58
C LEU A 11 6.22 22.65 -23.69
N LEU A 12 5.97 23.74 -22.96
CA LEU A 12 4.77 23.84 -22.09
C LEU A 12 3.47 23.78 -22.88
N GLY A 13 3.41 24.35 -24.10
CA GLY A 13 2.24 24.29 -24.94
C GLY A 13 1.88 22.85 -25.35
N ILE A 14 2.88 22.01 -25.67
CA ILE A 14 2.67 20.60 -25.98
C ILE A 14 2.23 19.83 -24.72
N HIS A 15 2.88 20.10 -23.58
CA HIS A 15 2.55 19.46 -22.31
C HIS A 15 1.09 19.71 -21.90
N VAL A 16 0.68 20.98 -21.89
CA VAL A 16 -0.71 21.37 -21.55
C VAL A 16 -1.72 20.77 -22.55
N ALA A 17 -1.41 20.82 -23.85
CA ALA A 17 -2.28 20.20 -24.86
C ALA A 17 -2.43 18.70 -24.64
N GLY A 18 -1.36 17.99 -24.26
CA GLY A 18 -1.40 16.58 -23.90
C GLY A 18 -2.30 16.30 -22.70
N LEU A 19 -2.16 17.06 -21.62
CA LEU A 19 -2.99 16.92 -20.41
C LEU A 19 -4.48 17.19 -20.71
N LEU A 20 -4.78 18.19 -21.54
CA LEU A 20 -6.16 18.48 -21.96
C LEU A 20 -6.77 17.32 -22.75
N MET A 21 -5.99 16.68 -23.64
CA MET A 21 -6.45 15.52 -24.38
C MET A 21 -6.70 14.31 -23.45
N LEU A 22 -5.83 14.02 -22.50
CA LEU A 22 -6.06 12.94 -21.52
C LEU A 22 -7.28 13.22 -20.65
N SER A 23 -7.49 14.49 -20.25
CA SER A 23 -8.69 14.91 -19.51
C SER A 23 -9.97 14.75 -20.35
N LEU A 24 -9.91 14.93 -21.67
CA LEU A 24 -11.03 14.67 -22.58
C LEU A 24 -11.41 13.17 -22.57
N PHE A 25 -10.44 12.26 -22.64
CA PHE A 25 -10.71 10.82 -22.56
C PHE A 25 -11.34 10.44 -21.22
N ARG A 26 -10.87 11.05 -20.11
CA ARG A 26 -11.47 10.84 -18.78
C ARG A 26 -12.91 11.36 -18.72
N LEU A 27 -13.20 12.48 -19.37
CA LEU A 27 -14.56 13.01 -19.46
C LEU A 27 -15.47 12.06 -20.27
N VAL A 28 -14.97 11.49 -21.36
CA VAL A 28 -15.71 10.49 -22.14
C VAL A 28 -15.92 9.21 -21.34
N GLN A 29 -14.90 8.73 -20.59
CA GLN A 29 -15.03 7.60 -19.68
C GLN A 29 -16.12 7.85 -18.62
N PHE A 30 -16.11 9.01 -17.99
CA PHE A 30 -17.16 9.40 -17.04
C PHE A 30 -18.54 9.42 -17.70
N GLY A 31 -18.69 10.08 -18.85
CA GLY A 31 -19.96 10.15 -19.58
C GLY A 31 -20.52 8.78 -19.98
N ALA A 32 -19.63 7.85 -20.39
CA ALA A 32 -20.03 6.52 -20.81
C ALA A 32 -20.38 5.59 -19.64
N LEU A 33 -19.72 5.75 -18.48
CA LEU A 33 -19.73 4.77 -17.38
C LEU A 33 -20.24 5.32 -16.05
N HIS A 34 -20.77 6.55 -16.00
CA HIS A 34 -21.26 7.17 -14.75
C HIS A 34 -22.39 6.38 -14.06
N SER A 35 -23.10 5.51 -14.79
CA SER A 35 -24.09 4.60 -14.21
C SER A 35 -23.50 3.54 -13.27
N MET A 36 -22.17 3.34 -13.31
CA MET A 36 -21.43 2.45 -12.40
C MET A 36 -21.12 3.12 -11.05
N MET A 37 -21.37 4.40 -10.91
CA MET A 37 -21.20 5.14 -9.67
C MET A 37 -22.22 4.69 -8.62
N ALA A 38 -21.81 4.60 -7.37
CA ALA A 38 -22.70 4.26 -6.27
C ALA A 38 -23.81 5.32 -6.11
N LYS A 39 -25.04 4.87 -5.87
CA LYS A 39 -26.21 5.76 -5.81
C LYS A 39 -26.23 6.67 -4.59
N ASP A 40 -25.54 6.27 -3.52
CA ASP A 40 -25.61 6.92 -2.19
C ASP A 40 -24.38 7.75 -1.83
N GLY A 41 -23.44 7.93 -2.77
CA GLY A 41 -22.18 8.62 -2.51
C GLY A 41 -22.18 10.09 -2.91
N VAL A 42 -22.07 11.00 -1.96
CA VAL A 42 -22.01 12.48 -2.19
C VAL A 42 -20.57 12.96 -2.43
N ALA A 43 -19.66 12.09 -2.83
CA ALA A 43 -18.28 12.49 -3.06
C ALA A 43 -18.16 13.38 -4.32
N PRO A 44 -17.38 14.49 -4.28
CA PRO A 44 -17.28 15.40 -5.43
C PRO A 44 -16.62 14.72 -6.64
N VAL A 45 -17.35 14.56 -7.74
CA VAL A 45 -16.82 14.05 -9.02
C VAL A 45 -15.61 14.87 -9.49
N SER A 46 -15.62 16.19 -9.24
CA SER A 46 -14.50 17.07 -9.56
C SER A 46 -13.16 16.63 -8.96
N THR A 47 -13.19 16.01 -7.78
CA THR A 47 -11.98 15.50 -7.12
C THR A 47 -11.34 14.37 -7.93
N ALA A 48 -12.12 13.46 -8.53
CA ALA A 48 -11.61 12.43 -9.43
C ALA A 48 -10.86 13.03 -10.63
N PHE A 49 -11.43 14.12 -11.23
CA PHE A 49 -10.76 14.82 -12.33
C PHE A 49 -9.45 15.49 -11.90
N VAL A 50 -9.43 16.17 -10.75
CA VAL A 50 -8.21 16.78 -10.20
C VAL A 50 -7.14 15.72 -9.94
N LYS A 51 -7.51 14.62 -9.29
CA LYS A 51 -6.60 13.48 -9.06
C LYS A 51 -6.09 12.91 -10.38
N GLY A 52 -6.99 12.71 -11.36
CA GLY A 52 -6.62 12.19 -12.66
C GLY A 52 -5.62 13.06 -13.42
N VAL A 53 -5.85 14.38 -13.47
CA VAL A 53 -4.88 15.33 -14.06
C VAL A 53 -3.55 15.29 -13.31
N TRP A 54 -3.56 15.12 -12.01
CA TRP A 54 -2.35 14.97 -11.20
C TRP A 54 -1.53 13.76 -11.64
N PHE A 55 -2.14 12.57 -11.75
CA PHE A 55 -1.47 11.36 -12.25
C PHE A 55 -1.04 11.46 -13.71
N ASP A 56 -1.87 12.08 -14.58
CA ASP A 56 -1.51 12.33 -15.98
C ASP A 56 -0.28 13.24 -16.09
N ASN A 57 -0.17 14.26 -15.22
CA ASN A 57 1.00 15.14 -15.16
C ASN A 57 2.27 14.38 -14.76
N VAL A 58 2.18 13.38 -13.85
CA VAL A 58 3.33 12.54 -13.49
C VAL A 58 3.87 11.84 -14.74
N ILE A 59 3.01 11.16 -15.50
CA ILE A 59 3.40 10.46 -16.74
C ILE A 59 3.91 11.44 -17.80
N ALA A 60 3.26 12.60 -17.95
CA ALA A 60 3.69 13.64 -18.86
C ALA A 60 5.10 14.16 -18.50
N CYS A 61 5.43 14.30 -17.21
CA CYS A 61 6.76 14.70 -16.75
C CYS A 61 7.82 13.63 -17.05
N TYR A 62 7.50 12.34 -16.97
CA TYR A 62 8.45 11.27 -17.35
C TYR A 62 8.93 11.42 -18.79
N VAL A 63 8.03 11.73 -19.72
CA VAL A 63 8.39 11.89 -21.14
C VAL A 63 8.92 13.28 -21.47
N MET A 64 8.57 14.29 -20.69
CA MET A 64 9.00 15.68 -20.86
C MET A 64 10.43 15.92 -20.40
N VAL A 65 10.93 15.24 -19.36
CA VAL A 65 12.20 15.56 -18.69
C VAL A 65 13.40 15.51 -19.66
N VAL A 66 13.41 14.55 -20.58
CA VAL A 66 14.51 14.38 -21.56
C VAL A 66 14.53 15.52 -22.57
N PRO A 67 13.46 15.79 -23.37
CA PRO A 67 13.47 16.90 -24.31
C PRO A 67 13.61 18.25 -23.63
N LEU A 68 13.06 18.44 -22.43
CA LEU A 68 13.23 19.65 -21.63
C LEU A 68 14.70 19.90 -21.30
N ALA A 69 15.38 18.91 -20.71
CA ALA A 69 16.79 19.03 -20.33
C ALA A 69 17.68 19.29 -21.55
N VAL A 70 17.52 18.50 -22.61
CA VAL A 70 18.33 18.62 -23.84
C VAL A 70 18.19 20.01 -24.48
N LEU A 71 16.94 20.48 -24.64
CA LEU A 71 16.67 21.74 -25.30
C LEU A 71 17.09 22.95 -24.45
N LEU A 72 16.86 22.93 -23.15
CA LEU A 72 17.23 24.03 -22.25
C LEU A 72 18.74 24.13 -22.07
N ILE A 73 19.44 23.00 -21.91
CA ILE A 73 20.89 22.97 -21.83
C ILE A 73 21.50 23.51 -23.13
N ALA A 74 21.06 23.02 -24.29
CA ALA A 74 21.51 23.52 -25.60
C ALA A 74 21.29 25.04 -25.74
N ALA A 75 20.13 25.55 -25.28
CA ALA A 75 19.80 26.97 -25.33
C ALA A 75 20.65 27.83 -24.40
N CYS A 76 21.18 27.30 -23.29
CA CYS A 76 22.15 27.99 -22.44
C CYS A 76 23.43 28.35 -23.23
N PHE A 77 23.88 27.42 -24.07
CA PHE A 77 25.03 27.60 -24.97
C PHE A 77 24.67 28.29 -26.31
N GLY A 78 23.47 28.86 -26.39
CA GLY A 78 23.02 29.55 -27.61
C GLY A 78 22.61 28.65 -28.78
N CYS A 79 22.60 27.35 -28.59
CA CYS A 79 22.18 26.37 -29.61
C CYS A 79 20.65 26.24 -29.65
N TYR A 80 20.04 26.67 -30.76
CA TYR A 80 18.60 26.56 -31.02
C TYR A 80 18.38 25.73 -32.31
N ALA A 81 19.05 24.57 -32.39
CA ALA A 81 19.01 23.72 -33.58
C ALA A 81 17.56 23.29 -33.93
N LYS A 82 17.19 23.45 -35.20
CA LYS A 82 15.85 23.12 -35.70
C LYS A 82 15.53 21.63 -35.57
N TRP A 83 16.54 20.77 -35.81
CA TRP A 83 16.38 19.33 -35.73
C TRP A 83 16.08 18.85 -34.29
N LEU A 84 16.74 19.43 -33.26
CA LEU A 84 16.47 19.12 -31.85
C LEU A 84 15.03 19.44 -31.46
N ARG A 85 14.52 20.61 -31.87
CA ARG A 85 13.12 20.99 -31.60
C ARG A 85 12.13 20.10 -32.33
N LYS A 86 12.46 19.69 -33.59
CA LYS A 86 11.65 18.75 -34.37
C LYS A 86 11.65 17.37 -33.70
N ALA A 87 12.81 16.90 -33.26
CA ALA A 87 12.95 15.63 -32.54
C ALA A 87 12.12 15.63 -31.24
N ALA A 88 12.19 16.73 -30.47
CA ALA A 88 11.38 16.87 -29.26
C ALA A 88 9.87 16.90 -29.55
N ALA A 89 9.43 17.60 -30.62
CA ALA A 89 8.04 17.58 -31.01
C ALA A 89 7.55 16.18 -31.40
N ILE A 90 8.35 15.44 -32.15
CA ILE A 90 8.03 14.05 -32.54
C ILE A 90 7.99 13.16 -31.31
N TRP A 91 9.00 13.22 -30.43
CA TRP A 91 9.08 12.46 -29.20
C TRP A 91 7.82 12.64 -28.35
N LEU A 92 7.49 13.89 -28.01
CA LEU A 92 6.31 14.21 -27.23
C LEU A 92 5.01 13.78 -27.92
N SER A 93 4.92 13.95 -29.25
CA SER A 93 3.73 13.53 -29.99
C SER A 93 3.53 12.01 -29.93
N VAL A 94 4.59 11.23 -30.12
CA VAL A 94 4.52 9.76 -30.07
C VAL A 94 4.03 9.29 -28.71
N PHE A 95 4.61 9.80 -27.63
CA PHE A 95 4.22 9.37 -26.28
C PHE A 95 2.80 9.83 -25.90
N PHE A 96 2.41 11.08 -26.20
CA PHE A 96 1.05 11.52 -25.88
C PHE A 96 0.00 10.78 -26.71
N ILE A 97 0.28 10.45 -27.99
CA ILE A 97 -0.62 9.63 -28.81
C ILE A 97 -0.72 8.22 -28.23
N LEU A 98 0.39 7.64 -27.76
CA LEU A 98 0.37 6.34 -27.05
C LEU A 98 -0.51 6.41 -25.79
N PHE A 99 -0.35 7.47 -24.99
CA PHE A 99 -1.18 7.67 -23.78
C PHE A 99 -2.67 7.83 -24.09
N MET A 100 -3.00 8.53 -25.18
CA MET A 100 -4.37 8.62 -25.67
C MET A 100 -4.92 7.25 -26.11
N GLY A 101 -4.08 6.42 -26.75
CA GLY A 101 -4.44 5.05 -27.13
C GLY A 101 -4.74 4.18 -25.91
N ILE A 102 -3.90 4.26 -24.87
CA ILE A 102 -4.12 3.57 -23.60
C ILE A 102 -5.40 4.07 -22.94
N ALA A 103 -5.63 5.40 -22.91
CA ALA A 103 -6.84 5.99 -22.32
C ALA A 103 -8.11 5.59 -23.08
N ALA A 104 -8.06 5.52 -24.42
CA ALA A 104 -9.18 5.06 -25.26
C ALA A 104 -9.50 3.58 -25.01
N ALA A 105 -8.46 2.72 -25.01
CA ALA A 105 -8.62 1.29 -24.75
C ALA A 105 -9.10 1.00 -23.32
N ASN A 106 -8.77 1.88 -22.38
CA ASN A 106 -9.20 1.75 -20.99
C ASN A 106 -10.72 1.85 -20.82
N ILE A 107 -11.43 2.59 -21.67
CA ILE A 107 -12.87 2.80 -21.49
C ILE A 107 -13.66 1.48 -21.63
N PRO A 108 -13.58 0.73 -22.73
CA PRO A 108 -14.25 -0.56 -22.84
C PRO A 108 -13.65 -1.63 -21.91
N TYR A 109 -12.35 -1.57 -21.65
CA TYR A 109 -11.71 -2.47 -20.68
C TYR A 109 -12.31 -2.28 -19.28
N PHE A 110 -12.46 -1.02 -18.85
CA PHE A 110 -13.07 -0.69 -17.56
C PHE A 110 -14.53 -1.12 -17.50
N ALA A 111 -15.29 -0.91 -18.57
CA ALA A 111 -16.69 -1.35 -18.64
C ALA A 111 -16.87 -2.85 -18.40
N TYR A 112 -15.90 -3.65 -18.82
CA TYR A 112 -15.95 -5.11 -18.69
C TYR A 112 -15.34 -5.61 -17.37
N PHE A 113 -14.17 -5.07 -16.97
CA PHE A 113 -13.40 -5.58 -15.83
C PHE A 113 -13.56 -4.75 -14.54
N PHE A 114 -14.20 -3.59 -14.61
CA PHE A 114 -14.35 -2.63 -13.50
C PHE A 114 -13.00 -2.18 -12.89
N LYS A 115 -11.94 -2.20 -13.67
CA LYS A 115 -10.58 -1.78 -13.30
C LYS A 115 -9.90 -1.06 -14.45
N ASN A 116 -8.91 -0.20 -14.11
CA ASN A 116 -8.05 0.39 -15.13
C ASN A 116 -7.14 -0.66 -15.75
N LEU A 117 -6.78 -0.41 -17.01
CA LEU A 117 -5.89 -1.23 -17.81
C LEU A 117 -4.56 -1.46 -17.10
N ASP A 118 -4.12 -2.71 -17.02
CA ASP A 118 -2.95 -3.18 -16.29
C ASP A 118 -2.08 -4.14 -17.13
N SER A 119 -1.00 -4.66 -16.55
CA SER A 119 -0.06 -5.56 -17.21
C SER A 119 -0.68 -6.84 -17.77
N SER A 120 -1.84 -7.27 -17.27
CA SER A 120 -2.52 -8.48 -17.77
C SER A 120 -2.87 -8.39 -19.26
N ILE A 121 -2.99 -7.18 -19.81
CA ILE A 121 -3.25 -6.98 -21.24
C ILE A 121 -2.14 -7.60 -22.13
N PHE A 122 -0.90 -7.67 -21.65
CA PHE A 122 0.20 -8.26 -22.42
C PHE A 122 0.02 -9.75 -22.63
N GLY A 123 -0.71 -10.46 -21.78
CA GLY A 123 -1.10 -11.85 -22.00
C GLY A 123 -1.95 -12.04 -23.28
N TRP A 124 -2.69 -11.02 -23.69
CA TRP A 124 -3.53 -11.06 -24.89
C TRP A 124 -2.72 -10.99 -26.19
N PHE A 125 -1.47 -10.50 -26.14
CA PHE A 125 -0.58 -10.51 -27.31
C PHE A 125 -0.18 -11.92 -27.75
N GLY A 126 -0.31 -12.92 -26.89
CA GLY A 126 -0.19 -14.33 -27.27
C GLY A 126 -1.31 -14.83 -28.19
N TYR A 127 -2.44 -14.09 -28.27
CA TYR A 127 -3.66 -14.45 -29.00
C TYR A 127 -4.08 -13.31 -29.94
N VAL A 128 -3.14 -12.72 -30.69
CA VAL A 128 -3.35 -11.51 -31.51
C VAL A 128 -4.54 -11.65 -32.47
N GLY A 129 -4.73 -12.82 -33.09
CA GLY A 129 -5.84 -13.06 -34.03
C GLY A 129 -7.20 -12.97 -33.34
N THR A 130 -7.35 -13.62 -32.19
CA THR A 130 -8.59 -13.61 -31.40
C THR A 130 -8.85 -12.21 -30.85
N THR A 131 -7.84 -11.56 -30.29
CA THR A 131 -7.94 -10.21 -29.71
C THR A 131 -8.34 -9.19 -30.78
N THR A 132 -7.71 -9.24 -31.97
CA THR A 132 -8.06 -8.35 -33.08
C THR A 132 -9.46 -8.64 -33.60
N GLY A 133 -9.87 -9.91 -33.67
CA GLY A 133 -11.22 -10.30 -34.06
C GLY A 133 -12.28 -9.75 -33.10
N MET A 134 -12.02 -9.79 -31.78
CA MET A 134 -12.91 -9.18 -30.77
C MET A 134 -12.96 -7.65 -30.90
N LEU A 135 -11.81 -6.97 -31.05
CA LEU A 135 -11.76 -5.51 -31.16
C LEU A 135 -12.48 -4.98 -32.40
N VAL A 136 -12.42 -5.69 -33.52
CA VAL A 136 -13.06 -5.28 -34.78
C VAL A 136 -14.51 -5.75 -34.85
N GLY A 137 -14.82 -6.94 -34.30
CA GLY A 137 -16.16 -7.54 -34.33
C GLY A 137 -17.16 -6.90 -33.36
N GLU A 138 -16.68 -6.25 -32.28
CA GLU A 138 -17.55 -5.69 -31.26
C GLU A 138 -17.88 -4.22 -31.59
N ALA A 139 -19.11 -3.99 -32.04
CA ALA A 139 -19.57 -2.67 -32.50
C ALA A 139 -19.51 -1.58 -31.39
N SER A 140 -19.64 -1.97 -30.12
CA SER A 140 -19.59 -1.05 -28.97
C SER A 140 -18.21 -0.40 -28.77
N TYR A 141 -17.14 -0.95 -29.35
CA TYR A 141 -15.77 -0.41 -29.24
C TYR A 141 -15.45 0.65 -30.30
N TRP A 142 -16.16 0.66 -31.42
CA TRP A 142 -15.89 1.57 -32.53
C TRP A 142 -15.92 3.07 -32.17
N PRO A 143 -16.83 3.57 -31.31
CA PRO A 143 -16.80 4.96 -30.91
C PRO A 143 -15.47 5.38 -30.26
N TYR A 144 -14.86 4.53 -29.47
CA TYR A 144 -13.59 4.81 -28.78
C TYR A 144 -12.39 4.70 -29.72
N ILE A 145 -12.44 3.78 -30.66
CA ILE A 145 -11.43 3.64 -31.72
C ILE A 145 -11.43 4.89 -32.60
N ILE A 146 -12.60 5.34 -33.05
CA ILE A 146 -12.74 6.55 -33.87
C ILE A 146 -12.29 7.78 -33.08
N LEU A 147 -12.72 7.90 -31.81
CA LEU A 147 -12.30 8.99 -30.93
C LEU A 147 -10.78 9.06 -30.80
N PHE A 148 -10.11 7.92 -30.63
CA PHE A 148 -8.65 7.86 -30.58
C PHE A 148 -8.00 8.40 -31.85
N PHE A 149 -8.40 7.93 -33.03
CA PHE A 149 -7.77 8.36 -34.29
C PHE A 149 -8.03 9.84 -34.56
N VAL A 150 -9.25 10.36 -34.27
CA VAL A 150 -9.57 11.77 -34.40
C VAL A 150 -8.74 12.62 -33.43
N ALA A 151 -8.67 12.23 -32.15
CA ALA A 151 -7.89 12.93 -31.15
C ALA A 151 -6.39 12.94 -31.47
N ALA A 152 -5.84 11.80 -31.89
CA ALA A 152 -4.44 11.66 -32.29
C ALA A 152 -4.11 12.55 -33.50
N LEU A 153 -4.97 12.57 -34.52
CA LEU A 153 -4.82 13.43 -35.69
C LEU A 153 -4.87 14.92 -35.30
N LEU A 154 -5.88 15.33 -34.52
CA LEU A 154 -6.03 16.71 -34.06
C LEU A 154 -4.83 17.16 -33.21
N PHE A 155 -4.35 16.29 -32.33
CA PHE A 155 -3.17 16.56 -31.51
C PHE A 155 -1.91 16.71 -32.38
N ALA A 156 -1.68 15.79 -33.31
CA ALA A 156 -0.52 15.86 -34.22
C ALA A 156 -0.54 17.10 -35.08
N LEU A 157 -1.71 17.47 -35.64
CA LEU A 157 -1.87 18.69 -36.41
C LEU A 157 -1.69 19.95 -35.54
N GLY A 158 -2.20 19.95 -34.33
CA GLY A 158 -2.02 21.00 -33.33
C GLY A 158 -0.54 21.20 -32.98
N VAL A 159 0.19 20.13 -32.66
CA VAL A 159 1.63 20.18 -32.37
C VAL A 159 2.41 20.66 -33.60
N ARG A 160 2.07 20.18 -34.80
CA ARG A 160 2.72 20.64 -36.05
C ARG A 160 2.48 22.14 -36.28
N LYS A 161 1.25 22.64 -36.06
CA LYS A 161 0.92 24.08 -36.16
C LYS A 161 1.69 24.88 -35.12
N TRP A 162 1.69 24.43 -33.86
CA TRP A 162 2.39 25.07 -32.73
C TRP A 162 3.91 25.11 -32.96
N TYR A 163 4.49 24.00 -33.45
CA TYR A 163 5.88 23.96 -33.86
C TYR A 163 6.19 25.01 -34.93
N LYS A 164 5.37 25.11 -36.02
CA LYS A 164 5.60 26.10 -37.08
C LYS A 164 5.52 27.54 -36.57
N ILE A 165 4.56 27.85 -35.67
CA ILE A 165 4.40 29.18 -35.08
C ILE A 165 5.66 29.51 -34.25
N THR A 166 6.06 28.64 -33.36
CA THR A 166 7.20 28.86 -32.45
C THR A 166 8.52 28.85 -33.19
N ASP A 167 8.69 27.99 -34.21
CA ASP A 167 9.90 27.91 -35.03
C ASP A 167 10.15 29.21 -35.81
N ARG A 168 9.13 29.81 -36.43
CA ARG A 168 9.25 31.10 -37.10
C ARG A 168 9.82 32.18 -36.18
N HIS A 169 9.43 32.16 -34.91
CA HIS A 169 9.87 33.14 -33.93
C HIS A 169 11.22 32.81 -33.26
N ILE A 170 11.61 31.55 -33.21
CA ILE A 170 12.91 31.12 -32.65
C ILE A 170 13.99 31.22 -33.73
N SER A 171 13.69 30.87 -34.97
CA SER A 171 14.62 30.85 -36.10
C SER A 171 14.79 32.20 -36.80
N SER A 172 13.89 33.16 -36.58
CA SER A 172 13.98 34.49 -37.19
C SER A 172 15.33 35.17 -36.84
N PRO A 173 16.11 35.59 -37.86
CA PRO A 173 17.30 36.44 -37.59
C PRO A 173 16.84 37.68 -36.83
N GLN A 174 17.54 38.05 -35.80
CA GLN A 174 17.35 39.33 -35.14
C GLN A 174 17.55 40.39 -36.22
N SER A 175 16.46 41.05 -36.62
CA SER A 175 16.34 41.90 -37.80
C SER A 175 17.56 42.80 -37.98
N SER A 176 18.15 42.70 -39.18
CA SER A 176 19.00 43.70 -39.82
C SER A 176 18.30 45.05 -40.08
N LEU A 177 17.20 45.34 -39.36
CA LEU A 177 16.42 46.56 -39.50
C LEU A 177 16.96 47.75 -38.67
N LEU A 178 18.12 47.57 -37.98
CA LEU A 178 18.85 48.66 -37.35
C LEU A 178 20.25 48.88 -37.96
N GLN A 179 20.51 48.35 -39.15
CA GLN A 179 21.83 48.47 -39.81
C GLN A 179 21.70 49.01 -41.24
N LYS A 180 20.81 49.96 -41.45
CA LYS A 180 20.69 50.70 -42.69
C LYS A 180 20.66 52.22 -42.50
N ASP A 181 21.41 52.68 -41.51
CA ASP A 181 21.85 54.11 -41.51
C ASP A 181 22.95 54.24 -40.44
N SER A 182 24.10 54.36 -40.94
CA SER A 182 25.33 54.99 -40.44
C SER A 182 26.56 54.10 -40.53
N GLY A 183 27.38 54.42 -41.53
CA GLY A 183 28.76 53.93 -41.62
C GLY A 183 29.61 54.40 -40.43
N LYS A 184 29.52 53.74 -39.34
CA LYS A 184 30.54 53.74 -38.27
C LYS A 184 30.63 52.34 -37.68
N VAL A 185 31.73 51.68 -38.01
CA VAL A 185 32.18 50.45 -37.37
C VAL A 185 32.50 50.79 -35.90
N GLY A 186 31.52 50.64 -35.06
CA GLY A 186 31.65 50.59 -33.62
C GLY A 186 31.25 49.23 -33.13
N LYS A 187 32.15 48.30 -32.91
CA LYS A 187 31.97 47.13 -32.07
C LYS A 187 31.63 47.65 -30.67
N ASN A 188 30.34 47.77 -30.35
CA ASN A 188 29.95 47.87 -28.94
C ASN A 188 30.25 46.48 -28.33
N PRO A 189 31.23 46.35 -27.46
CA PRO A 189 31.42 45.12 -26.71
C PRO A 189 30.22 45.01 -25.78
N THR A 190 29.26 44.16 -26.14
CA THR A 190 28.31 43.69 -25.10
C THR A 190 29.14 43.28 -23.93
N SER A 191 29.03 44.04 -22.83
CA SER A 191 29.88 43.83 -21.64
C SER A 191 29.92 42.36 -21.33
N LEU A 192 31.10 41.77 -21.15
CA LEU A 192 31.30 40.36 -20.77
C LEU A 192 30.39 39.99 -19.59
N LYS A 193 30.15 40.98 -18.70
CA LYS A 193 29.22 40.89 -17.58
C LYS A 193 27.76 40.70 -18.02
N ALA A 194 27.26 41.36 -19.07
CA ALA A 194 25.90 41.19 -19.57
C ALA A 194 25.68 39.82 -20.24
N THR A 195 26.68 39.30 -20.94
CA THR A 195 26.65 37.96 -21.54
C THR A 195 26.71 36.88 -20.46
N ALA A 196 27.57 37.03 -19.45
CA ALA A 196 27.66 36.12 -18.31
C ALA A 196 26.35 36.13 -17.50
N PHE A 197 25.78 37.30 -17.24
CA PHE A 197 24.47 37.42 -16.56
C PHE A 197 23.35 36.74 -17.32
N ALA A 198 23.27 36.92 -18.64
CA ALA A 198 22.25 36.28 -19.47
C ALA A 198 22.42 34.75 -19.53
N PHE A 199 23.65 34.24 -19.50
CA PHE A 199 23.93 32.80 -19.40
C PHE A 199 23.50 32.26 -18.03
N LEU A 200 23.89 32.90 -16.94
CA LEU A 200 23.52 32.49 -15.59
C LEU A 200 22.01 32.49 -15.39
N ALA A 201 21.31 33.53 -15.87
CA ALA A 201 19.85 33.59 -15.80
C ALA A 201 19.17 32.43 -16.54
N LYS A 202 19.66 32.07 -17.74
CA LYS A 202 19.14 30.90 -18.46
C LYS A 202 19.42 29.59 -17.70
N LEU A 203 20.63 29.47 -17.14
CA LEU A 203 21.01 28.28 -16.38
C LEU A 203 20.14 28.12 -15.13
N CYS A 204 19.91 29.20 -14.37
CA CYS A 204 19.02 29.16 -13.20
C CYS A 204 17.58 28.78 -13.58
N VAL A 205 17.02 29.38 -14.64
CA VAL A 205 15.67 29.05 -15.11
C VAL A 205 15.60 27.60 -15.63
N SER A 206 16.64 27.13 -16.34
CA SER A 206 16.71 25.76 -16.81
C SER A 206 16.75 24.77 -15.64
N ALA A 207 17.60 25.03 -14.65
CA ALA A 207 17.70 24.20 -13.44
C ALA A 207 16.36 24.16 -12.69
N ALA A 208 15.70 25.31 -12.54
CA ALA A 208 14.39 25.39 -11.90
C ALA A 208 13.32 24.60 -12.64
N LEU A 209 13.25 24.71 -13.98
CA LEU A 209 12.25 23.98 -14.78
C LEU A 209 12.51 22.47 -14.83
N ILE A 210 13.77 22.06 -14.91
CA ILE A 210 14.14 20.64 -14.82
C ILE A 210 13.82 20.12 -13.43
N GLY A 211 14.16 20.88 -12.38
CA GLY A 211 13.80 20.54 -11.01
C GLY A 211 12.28 20.41 -10.79
N LEU A 212 11.48 21.34 -11.33
CA LEU A 212 10.02 21.26 -11.30
C LEU A 212 9.48 20.04 -12.07
N CYS A 213 10.10 19.69 -13.20
CA CYS A 213 9.72 18.50 -13.95
C CYS A 213 10.05 17.20 -13.16
N ILE A 214 11.22 17.12 -12.53
CA ILE A 214 11.61 16.02 -11.65
C ILE A 214 10.65 15.94 -10.45
N PHE A 215 10.30 17.10 -9.87
CA PHE A 215 9.29 17.16 -8.83
C PHE A 215 7.91 16.71 -9.34
N GLY A 216 7.55 17.04 -10.59
CA GLY A 216 6.35 16.55 -11.26
C GLY A 216 6.33 15.02 -11.41
N ILE A 217 7.50 14.39 -11.68
CA ILE A 217 7.66 12.93 -11.69
C ILE A 217 7.43 12.34 -10.29
N ARG A 218 7.97 12.97 -9.25
CA ARG A 218 7.71 12.58 -7.85
C ARG A 218 6.22 12.70 -7.48
N GLY A 219 5.53 13.69 -8.01
CA GLY A 219 4.10 13.92 -7.91
C GLY A 219 3.64 14.60 -6.62
N ARG A 220 4.41 14.62 -5.52
CA ARG A 220 3.99 15.19 -4.23
C ARG A 220 5.18 15.59 -3.36
N MET A 221 4.89 16.39 -2.29
CA MET A 221 5.89 16.86 -1.33
C MET A 221 6.18 15.89 -0.18
N GLY A 222 5.36 14.85 0.02
CA GLY A 222 5.53 13.89 1.12
C GLY A 222 6.82 13.07 1.03
N TYR A 223 7.08 12.24 2.02
CA TYR A 223 8.28 11.39 2.09
C TYR A 223 8.36 10.39 0.93
N ASN A 224 7.23 9.84 0.51
CA ASN A 224 7.15 8.90 -0.60
C ASN A 224 6.68 9.57 -1.89
N PRO A 225 7.10 9.09 -3.08
CA PRO A 225 6.49 9.46 -4.35
C PRO A 225 5.00 9.12 -4.37
N ILE A 226 4.25 9.75 -5.28
CA ILE A 226 2.83 9.44 -5.46
C ILE A 226 2.63 7.95 -5.77
N LYS A 227 1.59 7.35 -5.16
CA LYS A 227 1.14 5.98 -5.40
C LYS A 227 -0.35 5.96 -5.72
N ILE A 228 -0.83 4.86 -6.30
CA ILE A 228 -2.24 4.69 -6.72
C ILE A 228 -3.22 4.99 -5.58
N SER A 229 -2.87 4.64 -4.33
CA SER A 229 -3.74 4.90 -3.16
C SER A 229 -4.05 6.38 -2.93
N GLN A 230 -3.29 7.31 -3.50
CA GLN A 230 -3.63 8.74 -3.48
C GLN A 230 -4.89 9.10 -4.28
N ALA A 231 -5.33 8.23 -5.18
CA ALA A 231 -6.58 8.41 -5.90
C ALA A 231 -7.81 8.06 -5.04
N TYR A 232 -7.64 7.23 -4.01
CA TYR A 232 -8.72 6.77 -3.13
C TYR A 232 -9.08 7.87 -2.12
N TYR A 233 -10.14 8.62 -2.41
CA TYR A 233 -10.59 9.75 -1.60
C TYR A 233 -12.02 9.61 -1.08
N CYS A 234 -12.74 8.57 -1.51
CA CYS A 234 -14.12 8.30 -1.12
C CYS A 234 -14.42 6.79 -1.18
N ASP A 235 -15.61 6.42 -0.75
CA ASP A 235 -16.06 5.01 -0.73
C ASP A 235 -16.60 4.53 -2.08
N ASP A 236 -16.75 5.43 -3.06
CA ASP A 236 -17.16 5.06 -4.42
C ASP A 236 -15.98 4.50 -5.22
N PRO A 237 -15.97 3.19 -5.54
CA PRO A 237 -14.88 2.58 -6.29
C PRO A 237 -14.71 3.13 -7.70
N PHE A 238 -15.81 3.52 -8.37
CA PHE A 238 -15.74 4.08 -9.72
C PHE A 238 -15.03 5.43 -9.72
N LEU A 239 -15.37 6.33 -8.77
CA LEU A 239 -14.74 7.64 -8.66
C LEU A 239 -13.26 7.55 -8.29
N ASN A 240 -12.88 6.61 -7.40
CA ASN A 240 -11.49 6.36 -7.06
C ASN A 240 -10.70 5.88 -8.29
N GLN A 241 -11.24 4.94 -9.05
CA GLN A 241 -10.61 4.44 -10.27
C GLN A 241 -10.55 5.50 -11.38
N LEU A 242 -11.59 6.33 -11.55
CA LEU A 242 -11.60 7.44 -12.50
C LEU A 242 -10.49 8.46 -12.18
N GLY A 243 -10.12 8.60 -10.92
CA GLY A 243 -9.02 9.44 -10.44
C GLY A 243 -7.63 8.92 -10.75
N ILE A 244 -7.48 7.70 -11.28
CA ILE A 244 -6.18 7.13 -11.67
C ILE A 244 -5.94 7.35 -13.17
N SER A 245 -4.71 7.69 -13.54
CA SER A 245 -4.32 7.67 -14.97
C SER A 245 -4.16 6.23 -15.44
N PRO A 246 -4.84 5.78 -16.51
CA PRO A 246 -4.66 4.44 -17.06
C PRO A 246 -3.21 4.13 -17.44
N THR A 247 -2.49 5.12 -17.96
CA THR A 247 -1.07 4.96 -18.31
C THR A 247 -0.20 4.79 -17.07
N TYR A 248 -0.48 5.52 -15.98
CA TYR A 248 0.24 5.35 -14.72
C TYR A 248 -0.04 3.97 -14.11
N ASN A 249 -1.30 3.53 -14.14
CA ASN A 249 -1.69 2.20 -13.67
C ASN A 249 -0.97 1.09 -14.43
N LEU A 250 -0.97 1.17 -15.77
CA LEU A 250 -0.26 0.20 -16.61
C LEU A 250 1.25 0.19 -16.33
N LEU A 251 1.89 1.36 -16.23
CA LEU A 251 3.33 1.45 -15.93
C LEU A 251 3.66 0.82 -14.57
N THR A 252 2.90 1.18 -13.53
CA THR A 252 3.17 0.66 -12.18
C THR A 252 2.90 -0.83 -12.07
N SER A 253 1.86 -1.36 -12.72
CA SER A 253 1.57 -2.79 -12.73
C SER A 253 2.67 -3.60 -13.43
N VAL A 254 3.20 -3.11 -14.56
CA VAL A 254 4.34 -3.75 -15.23
C VAL A 254 5.58 -3.76 -14.34
N LEU A 255 5.87 -2.63 -13.69
CA LEU A 255 7.02 -2.54 -12.77
C LEU A 255 6.85 -3.46 -11.56
N ASP A 256 5.63 -3.61 -11.06
CA ASP A 256 5.34 -4.51 -9.94
C ASP A 256 5.49 -5.99 -10.35
N ASP A 257 5.05 -6.37 -11.55
CA ASP A 257 5.23 -7.74 -12.07
C ASP A 257 6.70 -8.11 -12.30
N LEU A 258 7.53 -7.13 -12.63
CA LEU A 258 8.98 -7.34 -12.81
C LEU A 258 9.74 -7.51 -11.47
N ARG A 259 9.10 -7.26 -10.33
CA ARG A 259 9.72 -7.42 -9.02
C ARG A 259 9.84 -8.89 -8.65
N LYS A 260 11.02 -9.29 -8.17
CA LYS A 260 11.28 -10.67 -7.70
C LYS A 260 10.37 -11.10 -6.55
N GLU A 261 9.94 -10.14 -5.71
CA GLU A 261 9.03 -10.38 -4.58
C GLU A 261 7.65 -10.86 -5.01
N ASN A 262 7.24 -10.61 -6.27
CA ASN A 262 5.98 -11.05 -6.84
C ASN A 262 6.12 -12.31 -7.70
N ALA A 263 7.28 -12.95 -7.71
CA ALA A 263 7.47 -14.23 -8.40
C ALA A 263 6.54 -15.30 -7.83
N GLU A 264 6.03 -16.17 -8.69
CA GLU A 264 5.16 -17.26 -8.28
C GLU A 264 5.90 -18.29 -7.45
N LEU A 265 5.29 -18.72 -6.34
CA LEU A 265 5.80 -19.79 -5.51
C LEU A 265 5.33 -21.14 -6.05
N HIS A 266 6.26 -22.09 -6.21
CA HIS A 266 6.00 -23.45 -6.67
C HIS A 266 6.50 -24.45 -5.64
N LEU A 267 5.74 -24.63 -4.54
CA LEU A 267 6.10 -25.53 -3.46
C LEU A 267 5.50 -26.93 -3.66
N MET A 268 4.28 -26.99 -4.19
CA MET A 268 3.55 -28.21 -4.50
C MET A 268 2.38 -27.93 -5.47
N PRO A 269 1.77 -28.96 -6.12
CA PRO A 269 0.60 -28.76 -6.96
C PRO A 269 -0.56 -28.12 -6.21
N TYR A 270 -1.23 -27.15 -6.84
CA TYR A 270 -2.30 -26.34 -6.22
C TYR A 270 -3.48 -27.18 -5.71
N ASP A 271 -3.95 -28.16 -6.49
CA ASP A 271 -5.02 -29.09 -6.11
C ASP A 271 -4.71 -29.81 -4.79
N LYS A 272 -3.52 -30.37 -4.68
CA LYS A 272 -3.05 -31.04 -3.45
C LYS A 272 -2.87 -30.09 -2.29
N ALA A 273 -2.40 -28.87 -2.56
CA ALA A 273 -2.25 -27.85 -1.53
C ALA A 273 -3.61 -27.45 -0.93
N VAL A 274 -4.57 -27.16 -1.80
CA VAL A 274 -5.94 -26.78 -1.40
C VAL A 274 -6.62 -27.91 -0.63
N ASP A 275 -6.54 -29.16 -1.12
CA ASP A 275 -7.13 -30.31 -0.45
C ASP A 275 -6.54 -30.50 0.96
N TYR A 276 -5.22 -30.40 1.10
CA TYR A 276 -4.56 -30.52 2.39
C TYR A 276 -4.93 -29.36 3.33
N ALA A 277 -4.95 -28.12 2.84
CA ALA A 277 -5.32 -26.96 3.64
C ALA A 277 -6.77 -27.07 4.13
N ARG A 278 -7.71 -27.48 3.28
CA ARG A 278 -9.11 -27.72 3.65
C ARG A 278 -9.22 -28.79 4.73
N GLN A 279 -8.54 -29.92 4.54
CA GLN A 279 -8.51 -30.98 5.54
C GLN A 279 -7.95 -30.48 6.88
N SER A 280 -6.85 -29.73 6.86
CA SER A 280 -6.22 -29.18 8.07
C SER A 280 -7.08 -28.14 8.79
N LEU A 281 -7.99 -27.46 8.06
CA LEU A 281 -8.92 -26.46 8.59
C LEU A 281 -10.33 -27.05 8.83
N GLY A 282 -10.51 -28.38 8.72
CA GLY A 282 -11.79 -29.04 8.95
C GLY A 282 -12.90 -28.64 7.96
N ILE A 283 -12.54 -28.14 6.77
CA ILE A 283 -13.51 -27.64 5.78
C ILE A 283 -14.07 -28.78 4.96
N THR A 284 -15.36 -29.06 5.11
CA THR A 284 -16.07 -30.14 4.41
C THR A 284 -17.03 -29.63 3.33
N SER A 285 -17.27 -28.31 3.22
CA SER A 285 -18.12 -27.71 2.18
C SER A 285 -17.64 -28.07 0.77
N GLN A 286 -18.50 -27.96 -0.24
CA GLN A 286 -18.07 -28.10 -1.64
C GLN A 286 -17.08 -27.00 -2.02
N ILE A 287 -16.15 -27.35 -2.92
CA ILE A 287 -15.14 -26.39 -3.40
C ILE A 287 -15.82 -25.39 -4.34
N ASP A 288 -15.78 -24.10 -3.99
CA ASP A 288 -16.00 -23.02 -4.94
C ASP A 288 -14.66 -22.70 -5.62
N SER A 289 -14.65 -22.67 -6.94
CA SER A 289 -13.46 -22.40 -7.74
C SER A 289 -12.80 -21.04 -7.45
N THR A 290 -13.53 -20.10 -6.85
CA THR A 290 -13.05 -18.74 -6.55
C THR A 290 -12.79 -18.51 -5.06
N ALA A 291 -13.40 -19.32 -4.17
CA ALA A 291 -13.30 -19.19 -2.71
C ALA A 291 -13.02 -20.56 -2.08
N VAL A 292 -11.84 -21.11 -2.37
CA VAL A 292 -11.46 -22.50 -2.05
C VAL A 292 -11.49 -22.84 -0.57
N LEU A 293 -11.33 -21.87 0.33
CA LEU A 293 -11.41 -22.03 1.79
C LEU A 293 -12.73 -21.52 2.38
N HIS A 294 -13.71 -21.19 1.53
CA HIS A 294 -14.98 -20.65 1.99
C HIS A 294 -15.70 -21.61 2.94
N ARG A 295 -16.16 -21.05 4.05
CA ARG A 295 -17.00 -21.74 5.04
C ARG A 295 -17.89 -20.76 5.80
N HIS A 296 -19.01 -21.27 6.26
CA HIS A 296 -19.88 -20.58 7.18
C HIS A 296 -19.54 -20.98 8.62
N VAL A 297 -19.30 -20.00 9.48
CA VAL A 297 -19.14 -20.20 10.93
C VAL A 297 -20.42 -19.72 11.60
N ALA A 298 -21.19 -20.67 12.15
CA ALA A 298 -22.44 -20.35 12.81
C ALA A 298 -22.23 -19.71 14.18
N ALA A 299 -23.06 -18.75 14.54
CA ALA A 299 -23.15 -18.27 15.90
C ALA A 299 -23.62 -19.40 16.85
N ASP A 300 -23.04 -19.49 18.02
CA ASP A 300 -23.39 -20.51 19.03
C ASP A 300 -24.36 -19.99 20.10
N SER A 301 -24.53 -18.69 20.20
CA SER A 301 -25.47 -18.04 21.10
C SER A 301 -25.90 -16.68 20.56
N ALA A 302 -26.66 -15.91 21.35
CA ALA A 302 -27.03 -14.54 20.98
C ALA A 302 -25.79 -13.65 20.87
N ALA A 303 -25.67 -12.99 19.74
CA ALA A 303 -24.53 -12.09 19.47
C ALA A 303 -24.48 -10.95 20.50
N ILE A 304 -23.30 -10.72 21.07
CA ILE A 304 -22.99 -9.53 21.84
C ILE A 304 -22.27 -8.52 20.95
N ARG A 305 -22.49 -7.23 21.21
CA ARG A 305 -21.91 -6.17 20.38
C ARG A 305 -21.16 -5.15 21.25
N PRO A 306 -20.10 -5.58 21.97
CA PRO A 306 -19.20 -4.64 22.62
C PRO A 306 -18.47 -3.82 21.58
N ASN A 307 -18.01 -2.63 21.94
CA ASN A 307 -17.02 -1.94 21.10
C ASN A 307 -15.73 -2.76 21.03
N VAL A 308 -14.91 -2.52 20.01
CA VAL A 308 -13.64 -3.21 19.83
C VAL A 308 -12.52 -2.18 19.66
N VAL A 309 -11.48 -2.27 20.47
CA VAL A 309 -10.25 -1.46 20.32
C VAL A 309 -9.08 -2.41 20.11
N ILE A 310 -8.44 -2.32 18.96
CA ILE A 310 -7.27 -3.13 18.59
C ILE A 310 -6.05 -2.21 18.58
N ILE A 311 -5.04 -2.53 19.37
CA ILE A 311 -3.74 -1.86 19.37
C ILE A 311 -2.73 -2.80 18.74
N LEU A 312 -2.25 -2.46 17.55
CA LEU A 312 -1.18 -3.13 16.84
C LEU A 312 0.14 -2.42 17.13
N MET A 313 0.97 -3.04 17.94
CA MET A 313 2.24 -2.48 18.40
C MET A 313 3.35 -2.75 17.37
N GLU A 314 3.99 -1.71 16.92
CA GLU A 314 5.16 -1.81 16.01
C GLU A 314 6.28 -2.65 16.63
N SER A 315 6.70 -3.71 15.93
CA SER A 315 7.90 -4.52 16.21
C SER A 315 8.03 -5.04 17.66
N MET A 316 6.90 -5.32 18.34
CA MET A 316 6.88 -5.72 19.75
C MET A 316 7.06 -7.22 19.92
N SER A 317 8.31 -7.70 19.94
CA SER A 317 8.63 -9.11 20.27
C SER A 317 8.18 -9.47 21.68
N ALA A 318 7.69 -10.69 21.88
CA ALA A 318 7.41 -11.22 23.22
C ALA A 318 8.66 -11.18 24.12
N SER A 319 9.84 -11.43 23.56
CA SER A 319 11.14 -11.37 24.26
C SER A 319 11.50 -10.00 24.86
N LEU A 320 10.75 -8.94 24.55
CA LEU A 320 10.91 -7.62 25.18
C LEU A 320 10.15 -7.52 26.50
N MET A 321 9.29 -8.49 26.84
CA MET A 321 8.50 -8.52 28.08
C MET A 321 9.18 -9.38 29.16
N GLN A 322 9.11 -8.93 30.42
CA GLN A 322 9.66 -9.73 31.53
C GLN A 322 8.94 -11.07 31.68
N THR A 323 7.68 -11.14 31.34
CA THR A 323 6.89 -12.38 31.31
C THR A 323 7.51 -13.44 30.42
N PHE A 324 8.22 -13.05 29.36
CA PHE A 324 8.92 -13.95 28.41
C PHE A 324 10.44 -13.94 28.59
N GLY A 325 10.94 -13.56 29.75
CA GLY A 325 12.36 -13.70 30.11
C GLY A 325 13.21 -12.45 29.91
N GLN A 326 12.65 -11.29 29.56
CA GLN A 326 13.40 -10.03 29.56
C GLN A 326 13.88 -9.68 30.98
N SER A 327 15.17 -9.46 31.13
CA SER A 327 15.78 -9.13 32.43
C SER A 327 15.45 -7.70 32.90
N GLN A 328 15.24 -6.78 31.97
CA GLN A 328 14.96 -5.38 32.26
C GLN A 328 13.45 -5.11 32.25
N PRO A 329 12.91 -4.22 33.11
CA PRO A 329 11.49 -3.93 33.17
C PRO A 329 11.09 -2.93 32.06
N LEU A 330 11.13 -3.35 30.81
CA LEU A 330 10.85 -2.51 29.64
C LEU A 330 9.35 -2.25 29.47
N THR A 331 8.50 -3.25 29.81
CA THR A 331 7.07 -3.28 29.50
C THR A 331 6.19 -3.57 30.71
N PRO A 332 6.31 -2.77 31.80
CA PRO A 332 5.55 -3.06 33.03
C PRO A 332 4.03 -3.04 32.85
N THR A 333 3.52 -2.24 31.89
CA THR A 333 2.07 -2.18 31.58
C THR A 333 1.62 -3.46 30.89
N LEU A 334 2.31 -3.85 29.83
CA LEU A 334 2.00 -5.09 29.08
C LEU A 334 2.16 -6.33 29.96
N ASP A 335 3.22 -6.39 30.78
CA ASP A 335 3.44 -7.48 31.74
C ASP A 335 2.31 -7.55 32.80
N SER A 336 1.79 -6.41 33.23
CA SER A 336 0.63 -6.38 34.14
C SER A 336 -0.65 -6.84 33.44
N LEU A 337 -0.92 -6.32 32.25
CA LEU A 337 -2.08 -6.72 31.45
C LEU A 337 -2.07 -8.20 31.13
N TYR A 338 -0.91 -8.73 30.76
CA TYR A 338 -0.74 -10.15 30.45
C TYR A 338 -1.19 -11.07 31.61
N ARG A 339 -0.87 -10.68 32.85
CA ARG A 339 -1.23 -11.46 34.05
C ARG A 339 -2.72 -11.34 34.45
N HIS A 340 -3.42 -10.31 33.98
CA HIS A 340 -4.78 -10.00 34.41
C HIS A 340 -5.81 -10.04 33.28
N SER A 341 -5.45 -10.68 32.18
CA SER A 341 -6.26 -10.76 30.96
C SER A 341 -6.28 -12.18 30.41
N LEU A 342 -7.03 -12.41 29.33
CA LEU A 342 -6.83 -13.57 28.48
C LEU A 342 -5.56 -13.34 27.67
N ALA A 343 -4.53 -14.12 27.93
CA ALA A 343 -3.21 -13.96 27.34
C ALA A 343 -2.69 -15.27 26.72
N PHE A 344 -1.82 -15.14 25.70
CA PHE A 344 -1.39 -16.27 24.89
C PHE A 344 0.13 -16.46 24.99
N THR A 345 0.59 -17.70 25.28
CA THR A 345 2.01 -18.00 25.49
C THR A 345 2.76 -18.26 24.20
N HIS A 346 2.15 -18.94 23.23
CA HIS A 346 2.79 -19.38 21.99
C HIS A 346 2.08 -18.77 20.78
N PHE A 347 2.16 -17.44 20.67
CA PHE A 347 1.48 -16.68 19.64
C PHE A 347 2.47 -16.04 18.67
N TYR A 348 2.25 -16.24 17.36
CA TYR A 348 3.22 -15.88 16.34
C TYR A 348 2.62 -14.92 15.30
N SER A 349 3.41 -13.93 14.86
CA SER A 349 3.07 -13.11 13.70
C SER A 349 3.13 -13.92 12.41
N ALA A 350 2.30 -13.58 11.45
CA ALA A 350 2.24 -14.27 10.16
C ALA A 350 3.47 -13.99 9.28
N GLY A 351 4.12 -12.85 9.51
CA GLY A 351 5.31 -12.41 8.79
C GLY A 351 6.12 -11.40 9.61
N ILE A 352 7.07 -10.74 8.98
CA ILE A 352 8.01 -9.81 9.63
C ILE A 352 7.85 -8.35 9.16
N HIS A 353 6.71 -8.02 8.55
CA HIS A 353 6.37 -6.67 8.09
C HIS A 353 4.98 -6.26 8.58
N THR A 354 4.78 -4.98 8.80
CA THR A 354 3.50 -4.40 9.24
C THR A 354 2.33 -4.79 8.35
N ASN A 355 2.50 -4.76 7.02
CA ASN A 355 1.43 -5.16 6.10
C ASN A 355 1.04 -6.65 6.24
N HIS A 356 1.97 -7.52 6.63
CA HIS A 356 1.70 -8.94 6.92
C HIS A 356 0.87 -9.09 8.20
N GLY A 357 1.28 -8.40 9.26
CA GLY A 357 0.55 -8.39 10.53
C GLY A 357 -0.88 -7.86 10.38
N LEU A 358 -1.07 -6.78 9.62
CA LEU A 358 -2.36 -6.19 9.35
C LEU A 358 -3.29 -7.13 8.56
N THR A 359 -2.79 -7.75 7.48
CA THR A 359 -3.60 -8.67 6.67
C THR A 359 -3.96 -9.95 7.44
N ALA A 360 -3.04 -10.45 8.26
CA ALA A 360 -3.28 -11.64 9.06
C ALA A 360 -4.25 -11.37 10.22
N THR A 361 -4.03 -10.30 10.98
CA THR A 361 -4.86 -9.97 12.15
C THR A 361 -6.30 -9.62 11.76
N LEU A 362 -6.47 -8.77 10.73
CA LEU A 362 -7.76 -8.19 10.41
C LEU A 362 -8.55 -9.00 9.36
N TYR A 363 -7.85 -9.74 8.50
CA TYR A 363 -8.47 -10.48 7.40
C TYR A 363 -8.14 -11.97 7.40
N SER A 364 -7.47 -12.48 8.45
CA SER A 364 -7.16 -13.90 8.61
C SER A 364 -6.41 -14.50 7.40
N PHE A 365 -5.63 -13.68 6.69
CA PHE A 365 -4.89 -14.08 5.50
C PHE A 365 -3.38 -14.02 5.79
N PRO A 366 -2.65 -15.15 5.61
CA PRO A 366 -1.25 -15.26 6.02
C PRO A 366 -0.33 -14.43 5.11
N ALA A 367 0.89 -14.18 5.58
CA ALA A 367 1.93 -13.57 4.76
C ALA A 367 2.42 -14.52 3.66
N LEU A 368 2.82 -13.95 2.53
CA LEU A 368 3.45 -14.64 1.40
C LEU A 368 4.88 -14.11 1.21
N MET A 369 5.75 -14.46 2.13
CA MET A 369 7.14 -14.01 2.18
C MET A 369 7.21 -12.47 2.12
N MET A 370 8.06 -11.87 1.29
CA MET A 370 8.21 -10.41 1.20
C MET A 370 7.09 -9.68 0.41
N ARG A 371 6.06 -10.43 -0.08
CA ARG A 371 5.00 -9.85 -0.90
C ARG A 371 4.05 -8.99 -0.07
N ASN A 372 3.82 -7.76 -0.51
CA ASN A 372 2.80 -6.91 0.08
C ASN A 372 1.41 -7.27 -0.48
N LEU A 373 0.56 -7.88 0.35
CA LEU A 373 -0.77 -8.39 -0.02
C LEU A 373 -1.86 -7.31 -0.14
N MET A 374 -1.58 -6.09 0.30
CA MET A 374 -2.49 -4.94 0.14
C MET A 374 -2.36 -4.30 -1.24
N LYS A 375 -1.32 -4.66 -2.01
CA LYS A 375 -1.06 -4.18 -3.36
C LYS A 375 -1.58 -5.17 -4.40
N GLY A 376 -1.97 -4.61 -5.52
CA GLY A 376 -2.39 -5.35 -6.71
C GLY A 376 -2.72 -4.35 -7.81
N THR A 377 -2.91 -4.81 -9.03
CA THR A 377 -3.40 -4.01 -10.15
C THR A 377 -4.79 -3.43 -9.86
N VAL A 378 -5.56 -4.18 -9.08
CA VAL A 378 -6.73 -3.70 -8.33
C VAL A 378 -6.45 -3.95 -6.85
N THR A 379 -6.91 -3.07 -5.99
CA THR A 379 -6.84 -3.28 -4.55
C THR A 379 -7.60 -4.57 -4.19
N PRO A 380 -6.95 -5.58 -3.59
CA PRO A 380 -7.59 -6.86 -3.31
C PRO A 380 -8.79 -6.69 -2.37
N ARG A 381 -9.88 -7.40 -2.66
CA ARG A 381 -11.03 -7.51 -1.75
C ARG A 381 -10.85 -8.73 -0.85
N ARG A 382 -11.14 -8.57 0.44
CA ARG A 382 -11.07 -9.66 1.42
C ARG A 382 -12.20 -9.56 2.43
N SER A 383 -12.79 -10.71 2.77
CA SER A 383 -13.61 -10.82 3.98
C SER A 383 -12.69 -10.76 5.20
N GLY A 384 -13.09 -10.04 6.22
CA GLY A 384 -12.29 -9.86 7.42
C GLY A 384 -13.09 -9.26 8.57
N LEU A 385 -12.44 -9.07 9.72
CA LEU A 385 -13.08 -8.50 10.89
C LEU A 385 -13.80 -7.16 10.59
N PRO A 386 -13.17 -6.20 9.85
CA PRO A 386 -13.85 -4.94 9.55
C PRO A 386 -15.09 -5.11 8.67
N THR A 387 -15.06 -6.03 7.70
CA THR A 387 -16.22 -6.25 6.81
C THR A 387 -17.37 -6.94 7.53
N VAL A 388 -17.08 -7.91 8.40
CA VAL A 388 -18.08 -8.60 9.22
C VAL A 388 -18.70 -7.63 10.22
N LEU A 389 -17.88 -6.87 10.95
CA LEU A 389 -18.39 -5.92 11.94
C LEU A 389 -19.20 -4.79 11.29
N LYS A 390 -18.82 -4.34 10.09
CA LYS A 390 -19.62 -3.36 9.34
C LYS A 390 -21.01 -3.90 9.00
N GLN A 391 -21.14 -5.18 8.64
CA GLN A 391 -22.45 -5.84 8.43
C GLN A 391 -23.27 -5.92 9.73
N GLU A 392 -22.60 -6.03 10.87
CA GLU A 392 -23.20 -6.00 12.22
C GLU A 392 -23.50 -4.58 12.74
N GLY A 393 -23.33 -3.56 11.91
CA GLY A 393 -23.65 -2.16 12.23
C GLY A 393 -22.55 -1.40 12.98
N TYR A 394 -21.32 -1.90 12.99
CA TYR A 394 -20.18 -1.19 13.57
C TYR A 394 -19.71 -0.04 12.68
N HIS A 395 -19.28 1.05 13.32
CA HIS A 395 -18.53 2.12 12.70
C HIS A 395 -17.03 1.86 12.88
N ASN A 396 -16.32 1.63 11.76
CA ASN A 396 -14.93 1.15 11.77
C ASN A 396 -13.93 2.29 11.53
N LEU A 397 -13.06 2.53 12.50
CA LEU A 397 -12.04 3.59 12.51
C LEU A 397 -10.64 2.96 12.42
N PHE A 398 -9.78 3.51 11.56
CA PHE A 398 -8.38 3.13 11.48
C PHE A 398 -7.48 4.33 11.73
N PHE A 399 -6.49 4.19 12.61
CA PHE A 399 -5.52 5.22 12.94
C PHE A 399 -4.11 4.70 12.65
N MET A 400 -3.36 5.44 11.84
CA MET A 400 -1.95 5.18 11.54
C MET A 400 -1.13 6.46 11.71
N THR A 401 0.15 6.32 11.99
CA THR A 401 1.05 7.46 12.25
C THR A 401 1.59 8.10 10.97
N HIS A 402 1.81 7.29 9.93
CA HIS A 402 2.49 7.66 8.69
C HIS A 402 1.51 8.07 7.57
N GLU A 403 2.08 8.35 6.39
CA GLU A 403 1.32 8.73 5.19
C GLU A 403 0.31 7.63 4.79
N SER A 404 -0.90 8.04 4.44
CA SER A 404 -2.02 7.15 4.09
C SER A 404 -1.73 6.20 2.93
N GLN A 405 -0.86 6.59 2.00
CA GLN A 405 -0.47 5.77 0.85
C GLN A 405 0.60 4.72 1.17
N TYR A 406 1.21 4.76 2.37
CA TYR A 406 2.22 3.77 2.77
C TYR A 406 1.62 2.36 2.66
N ASP A 407 2.35 1.45 2.02
CA ASP A 407 1.94 0.06 1.75
C ASP A 407 0.56 -0.13 1.10
N ASN A 408 0.00 0.91 0.49
CA ASN A 408 -1.35 0.92 -0.08
C ASN A 408 -2.48 0.85 0.97
N MET A 409 -2.19 1.15 2.24
CA MET A 409 -3.12 0.95 3.37
C MET A 409 -4.44 1.70 3.18
N ASN A 410 -4.41 2.98 2.77
CA ASN A 410 -5.64 3.75 2.59
C ASN A 410 -6.59 3.12 1.56
N ALA A 411 -6.06 2.70 0.41
CA ALA A 411 -6.88 2.04 -0.61
C ALA A 411 -7.41 0.70 -0.11
N PHE A 412 -6.54 -0.09 0.52
CA PHE A 412 -6.89 -1.42 1.02
C PHE A 412 -7.98 -1.37 2.09
N PHE A 413 -7.82 -0.53 3.11
CA PHE A 413 -8.78 -0.46 4.21
C PHE A 413 -10.11 0.15 3.81
N ARG A 414 -10.13 1.20 2.96
CA ARG A 414 -11.40 1.73 2.40
C ARG A 414 -12.16 0.67 1.60
N THR A 415 -11.45 -0.11 0.82
CA THR A 415 -12.07 -1.21 0.03
C THR A 415 -12.60 -2.34 0.92
N ASN A 416 -12.00 -2.52 2.11
CA ASN A 416 -12.19 -3.69 2.96
C ASN A 416 -12.77 -3.36 4.35
N GLY A 417 -13.73 -2.42 4.42
CA GLY A 417 -14.66 -2.30 5.54
C GLY A 417 -14.41 -1.19 6.55
N TYR A 418 -13.34 -0.37 6.41
CA TYR A 418 -13.15 0.81 7.26
C TYR A 418 -13.93 2.03 6.75
N ASP A 419 -14.60 2.74 7.64
CA ASP A 419 -15.39 3.94 7.35
C ASP A 419 -14.52 5.19 7.37
N GLU A 420 -13.67 5.33 8.37
CA GLU A 420 -12.78 6.47 8.53
C GLU A 420 -11.33 6.02 8.73
N ILE A 421 -10.40 6.69 8.04
CA ILE A 421 -8.96 6.42 8.12
C ILE A 421 -8.25 7.73 8.46
N TYR A 422 -7.56 7.74 9.59
CA TYR A 422 -6.75 8.83 10.08
C TYR A 422 -5.26 8.50 9.93
N SER A 423 -4.52 9.40 9.35
CA SER A 423 -3.13 9.22 8.93
C SER A 423 -2.37 10.53 9.07
N GLN A 424 -1.10 10.56 8.71
CA GLN A 424 -0.26 11.75 8.80
C GLN A 424 -0.91 12.99 8.18
N GLU A 425 -1.71 12.83 7.13
CA GLU A 425 -2.42 13.92 6.46
C GLU A 425 -3.55 14.53 7.33
N SER A 426 -3.97 13.83 8.38
CA SER A 426 -4.98 14.30 9.35
C SER A 426 -4.36 15.09 10.51
N TYR A 427 -3.03 15.08 10.64
CA TYR A 427 -2.30 15.65 11.76
C TYR A 427 -1.59 16.94 11.39
N PRO A 428 -1.39 17.89 12.34
CA PRO A 428 -0.54 19.04 12.09
C PRO A 428 0.89 18.62 11.72
N SER A 429 1.49 19.28 10.73
CA SER A 429 2.84 18.95 10.29
C SER A 429 3.91 19.15 11.38
N SER A 430 3.63 19.99 12.39
CA SER A 430 4.50 20.20 13.56
C SER A 430 4.64 18.94 14.43
N GLU A 431 3.68 18.02 14.37
CA GLU A 431 3.67 16.79 15.17
C GLU A 431 4.38 15.62 14.47
N VAL A 432 4.71 15.77 13.18
CA VAL A 432 5.39 14.75 12.39
C VAL A 432 6.88 14.71 12.79
N ALA A 433 7.28 13.63 13.45
CA ALA A 433 8.63 13.47 13.98
C ALA A 433 9.66 13.03 12.93
N ASN A 434 9.26 12.16 11.97
CA ASN A 434 10.13 11.63 10.92
C ASN A 434 9.30 11.09 9.73
N SER A 435 9.94 10.32 8.84
CA SER A 435 9.29 9.72 7.65
C SER A 435 8.22 8.68 7.98
N PHE A 436 8.13 8.23 9.22
CA PHE A 436 7.11 7.30 9.71
C PHE A 436 5.98 8.03 10.47
N GLY A 437 5.95 9.36 10.44
CA GLY A 437 4.85 10.18 10.90
C GLY A 437 4.97 10.67 12.35
N VAL A 438 3.83 10.62 13.05
CA VAL A 438 3.71 11.12 14.43
C VAL A 438 4.10 10.06 15.46
N PRO A 439 4.58 10.43 16.66
CA PRO A 439 4.89 9.46 17.71
C PRO A 439 3.62 8.86 18.32
N ASP A 440 3.75 7.70 18.96
CA ASP A 440 2.62 6.94 19.53
C ASP A 440 1.77 7.77 20.49
N LYS A 441 2.40 8.61 21.33
CA LYS A 441 1.63 9.47 22.23
C LYS A 441 0.65 10.35 21.47
N TYR A 442 1.11 10.99 20.38
CA TYR A 442 0.24 11.85 19.57
C TYR A 442 -0.87 11.04 18.89
N LEU A 443 -0.56 9.85 18.39
CA LEU A 443 -1.55 8.95 17.80
C LEU A 443 -2.69 8.68 18.80
N PHE A 444 -2.35 8.31 20.03
CA PHE A 444 -3.34 8.01 21.07
C PHE A 444 -4.13 9.25 21.53
N ASP A 445 -3.44 10.38 21.71
CA ASP A 445 -4.07 11.67 22.08
C ASP A 445 -5.08 12.14 21.01
N TYR A 446 -4.75 11.90 19.72
CA TYR A 446 -5.64 12.22 18.62
C TYR A 446 -6.81 11.23 18.48
N ALA A 447 -6.55 9.94 18.66
CA ALA A 447 -7.55 8.89 18.48
C ALA A 447 -8.66 8.97 19.54
N LEU A 448 -8.34 9.25 20.80
CA LEU A 448 -9.31 9.21 21.89
C LEU A 448 -10.51 10.16 21.68
N PRO A 449 -10.35 11.44 21.32
CA PRO A 449 -11.49 12.31 21.00
C PRO A 449 -12.31 11.84 19.81
N VAL A 450 -11.69 11.21 18.82
CA VAL A 450 -12.38 10.64 17.64
C VAL A 450 -13.23 9.46 18.07
N ILE A 451 -12.67 8.55 18.84
CA ILE A 451 -13.38 7.38 19.40
C ILE A 451 -14.57 7.85 20.26
N ASN A 452 -14.38 8.89 21.08
CA ASN A 452 -15.46 9.47 21.89
C ASN A 452 -16.61 9.99 21.02
N ARG A 453 -16.32 10.62 19.88
CA ARG A 453 -17.36 11.07 18.93
C ARG A 453 -18.11 9.88 18.33
N ALA A 454 -17.39 8.84 17.88
CA ALA A 454 -17.99 7.63 17.33
C ALA A 454 -18.90 6.94 18.37
N ALA A 455 -18.44 6.78 19.61
CA ALA A 455 -19.24 6.23 20.70
C ALA A 455 -20.49 7.06 21.01
N SER A 456 -20.40 8.39 20.89
CA SER A 456 -21.53 9.31 21.16
C SER A 456 -22.56 9.34 20.01
N ALA A 457 -22.19 8.89 18.81
CA ALA A 457 -23.10 8.84 17.66
C ALA A 457 -24.15 7.72 17.78
N GLY A 458 -23.97 6.79 18.72
CA GLY A 458 -24.83 5.62 18.91
C GLY A 458 -24.43 4.44 18.02
N GLY A 459 -24.58 3.24 18.54
CA GLY A 459 -24.10 2.02 17.89
C GLY A 459 -22.67 1.63 18.31
N PRO A 460 -22.25 0.39 18.04
CA PRO A 460 -20.93 -0.10 18.37
C PRO A 460 -19.88 0.44 17.38
N PHE A 461 -18.64 0.58 17.85
CA PHE A 461 -17.50 0.94 17.01
C PHE A 461 -16.37 -0.08 17.10
N MET A 462 -15.55 -0.12 16.05
CA MET A 462 -14.23 -0.75 16.07
C MET A 462 -13.17 0.31 15.77
N ALA A 463 -12.17 0.44 16.64
CA ALA A 463 -11.04 1.33 16.45
C ALA A 463 -9.74 0.50 16.38
N THR A 464 -8.99 0.59 15.28
CA THR A 464 -7.68 -0.03 15.12
C THR A 464 -6.60 1.05 15.14
N LEU A 465 -5.66 0.92 16.06
CA LEU A 465 -4.56 1.87 16.28
C LEU A 465 -3.24 1.17 15.96
N LEU A 466 -2.55 1.62 14.90
CA LEU A 466 -1.24 1.13 14.48
C LEU A 466 -0.17 2.07 15.00
N THR A 467 0.65 1.60 15.95
CA THR A 467 1.77 2.37 16.53
C THR A 467 3.01 2.31 15.64
N ILE A 468 4.05 3.09 15.95
CA ILE A 468 5.27 3.17 15.14
C ILE A 468 6.55 3.41 15.96
N SER A 469 6.44 3.85 17.21
CA SER A 469 7.61 4.40 17.92
C SER A 469 8.77 3.40 18.04
N ASN A 470 8.49 2.10 18.11
CA ASN A 470 9.53 1.05 18.15
C ASN A 470 10.17 0.74 16.78
N HIS A 471 9.95 1.59 15.75
CA HIS A 471 10.64 1.55 14.46
C HIS A 471 11.83 2.51 14.43
N PRO A 472 13.03 2.12 13.92
CA PRO A 472 14.13 3.05 13.70
C PRO A 472 13.79 4.20 12.71
N PRO A 473 14.28 5.42 12.90
CA PRO A 473 15.14 5.87 14.01
C PRO A 473 14.35 6.04 15.32
N TYR A 474 14.92 5.55 16.42
CA TYR A 474 14.27 5.60 17.74
C TYR A 474 14.29 7.02 18.31
N ILE A 475 13.14 7.69 18.30
CA ILE A 475 12.99 9.06 18.80
C ILE A 475 12.27 9.04 20.14
N VAL A 476 13.05 9.02 21.22
CA VAL A 476 12.52 9.11 22.57
C VAL A 476 12.38 10.58 22.95
N PRO A 477 11.18 11.05 23.38
CA PRO A 477 10.99 12.42 23.79
C PRO A 477 11.87 12.81 24.98
N GLN A 478 12.47 14.00 24.97
CA GLN A 478 13.39 14.46 26.03
C GLN A 478 12.77 14.51 27.45
N TRP A 479 11.45 14.69 27.55
CA TRP A 479 10.73 14.69 28.82
C TRP A 479 10.53 13.28 29.39
N MET A 480 10.68 12.23 28.57
CA MET A 480 10.51 10.85 29.01
C MET A 480 11.69 10.39 29.84
N LYS A 481 11.41 9.99 31.08
CA LYS A 481 12.40 9.39 31.97
C LYS A 481 12.38 7.88 31.80
N THR A 482 13.38 7.36 31.14
CA THR A 482 13.57 5.92 30.94
C THR A 482 14.45 5.32 32.02
N ARG A 483 14.34 4.01 32.25
CA ARG A 483 15.17 3.24 33.19
C ARG A 483 16.45 2.75 32.53
N THR A 484 16.36 2.49 31.23
CA THR A 484 17.47 2.00 30.43
C THR A 484 18.20 3.14 29.73
N LYS A 485 19.35 2.83 29.11
CA LYS A 485 20.23 3.85 28.49
C LYS A 485 20.30 3.74 26.96
N GLU A 486 20.04 2.54 26.43
CA GLU A 486 20.15 2.29 25.00
C GLU A 486 18.85 2.73 24.29
N PRO A 487 18.92 3.43 23.15
CA PRO A 487 17.75 3.90 22.43
C PRO A 487 16.73 2.80 22.08
N GLU A 488 17.22 1.60 21.76
CA GLU A 488 16.39 0.44 21.41
C GLU A 488 15.52 -0.05 22.57
N THR A 489 15.97 0.12 23.81
CA THR A 489 15.21 -0.26 25.01
C THR A 489 14.40 0.89 25.54
N GLN A 490 14.92 2.12 25.47
CA GLN A 490 14.20 3.32 25.88
C GLN A 490 12.92 3.52 25.07
N ILE A 491 12.95 3.23 23.77
CA ILE A 491 11.78 3.39 22.91
C ILE A 491 10.67 2.37 23.25
N VAL A 492 11.03 1.17 23.69
CA VAL A 492 10.08 0.16 24.18
C VAL A 492 9.40 0.62 25.47
N GLU A 493 10.19 1.19 26.41
CA GLU A 493 9.62 1.79 27.63
C GLU A 493 8.65 2.94 27.30
N TYR A 494 8.97 3.74 26.30
CA TYR A 494 8.10 4.81 25.82
C TYR A 494 6.80 4.27 25.20
N ALA A 495 6.88 3.25 24.34
CA ALA A 495 5.70 2.63 23.74
C ALA A 495 4.76 2.03 24.81
N ASP A 496 5.30 1.29 25.77
CA ASP A 496 4.54 0.76 26.91
C ASP A 496 3.90 1.87 27.76
N TRP A 497 4.63 2.96 27.98
CA TRP A 497 4.11 4.13 28.68
C TRP A 497 2.94 4.77 27.91
N CYS A 498 3.01 4.90 26.60
CA CYS A 498 1.95 5.45 25.75
C CYS A 498 0.65 4.62 25.89
N ILE A 499 0.76 3.29 25.84
CA ILE A 499 -0.36 2.38 26.02
C ILE A 499 -0.98 2.58 27.42
N ARG A 500 -0.15 2.70 28.46
CA ARG A 500 -0.63 2.97 29.82
C ARG A 500 -1.43 4.26 29.91
N GLN A 501 -0.94 5.34 29.29
CA GLN A 501 -1.65 6.63 29.31
C GLN A 501 -2.99 6.52 28.58
N PHE A 502 -2.98 5.97 27.36
CA PHE A 502 -4.20 5.77 26.59
C PHE A 502 -5.25 4.97 27.37
N LEU A 503 -4.88 3.84 27.97
CA LEU A 503 -5.81 3.02 28.75
C LEU A 503 -6.30 3.73 30.02
N ALA A 504 -5.46 4.54 30.67
CA ALA A 504 -5.85 5.33 31.83
C ALA A 504 -6.89 6.40 31.46
N GLU A 505 -6.74 7.07 30.32
CA GLU A 505 -7.67 8.06 29.79
C GLU A 505 -8.95 7.41 29.24
N ALA A 506 -8.82 6.30 28.52
CA ALA A 506 -9.94 5.51 28.01
C ALA A 506 -10.85 5.02 29.16
N ARG A 507 -10.26 4.62 30.28
CA ARG A 507 -11.00 4.18 31.49
C ARG A 507 -11.92 5.25 32.06
N GLN A 508 -11.70 6.51 31.76
CA GLN A 508 -12.59 7.62 32.15
C GLN A 508 -13.80 7.78 31.22
N GLN A 509 -13.85 7.04 30.11
CA GLN A 509 -14.87 7.21 29.10
C GLN A 509 -16.05 6.25 29.31
N PRO A 510 -17.29 6.68 29.02
CA PRO A 510 -18.49 5.86 29.22
C PRO A 510 -18.52 4.54 28.44
N TRP A 511 -17.79 4.48 27.35
CA TRP A 511 -17.73 3.29 26.46
C TRP A 511 -16.74 2.22 26.96
N TYR A 512 -15.85 2.53 27.90
CA TYR A 512 -14.74 1.66 28.31
C TYR A 512 -15.22 0.29 28.79
N ASP A 513 -16.19 0.25 29.69
CA ASP A 513 -16.67 -0.99 30.31
C ASP A 513 -17.42 -1.91 29.33
N ASN A 514 -17.86 -1.37 28.18
CA ASN A 514 -18.47 -2.14 27.09
C ASN A 514 -17.52 -2.28 25.89
N THR A 515 -16.21 -2.44 26.12
CA THR A 515 -15.21 -2.51 25.07
C THR A 515 -14.29 -3.72 25.23
N LEU A 516 -14.16 -4.52 24.17
CA LEU A 516 -13.10 -5.52 24.03
C LEU A 516 -11.81 -4.83 23.58
N PHE A 517 -10.78 -4.92 24.39
CA PHE A 517 -9.43 -4.48 24.05
C PHE A 517 -8.59 -5.66 23.59
N VAL A 518 -7.93 -5.50 22.46
CA VAL A 518 -7.03 -6.49 21.85
C VAL A 518 -5.68 -5.81 21.63
N ILE A 519 -4.66 -6.27 22.34
CA ILE A 519 -3.32 -5.69 22.26
C ILE A 519 -2.38 -6.79 21.78
N LEU A 520 -1.75 -6.56 20.61
CA LEU A 520 -0.79 -7.48 20.02
C LEU A 520 0.24 -6.68 19.20
N ALA A 521 1.32 -7.34 18.81
CA ALA A 521 2.26 -6.73 17.86
C ALA A 521 1.83 -6.99 16.42
N ASP A 522 2.27 -6.12 15.50
CA ASP A 522 2.18 -6.36 14.06
C ASP A 522 3.19 -7.43 13.61
N HIS A 523 4.40 -7.41 14.14
CA HIS A 523 5.46 -8.41 14.07
C HIS A 523 6.46 -8.17 15.21
N GLY A 524 7.50 -9.00 15.30
CA GLY A 524 8.60 -8.78 16.20
C GLY A 524 9.85 -8.22 15.52
N LYS A 525 10.93 -8.09 16.26
CA LYS A 525 12.28 -7.73 15.80
C LYS A 525 13.31 -8.65 16.42
N LEU A 526 14.56 -8.58 15.94
CA LEU A 526 15.64 -9.34 16.58
C LEU A 526 15.86 -8.84 18.02
N VAL A 527 15.77 -9.76 18.97
CA VAL A 527 16.04 -9.53 20.39
C VAL A 527 16.95 -10.66 20.88
N GLY A 528 18.11 -10.31 21.41
CA GLY A 528 19.11 -11.27 21.85
C GLY A 528 19.93 -11.85 20.69
N GLU A 529 20.39 -13.08 20.85
CA GLU A 529 21.21 -13.79 19.87
C GLU A 529 20.36 -14.52 18.82
N MET A 530 20.96 -14.81 17.67
CA MET A 530 20.34 -15.63 16.63
C MET A 530 20.31 -17.09 17.05
N ASP A 531 19.14 -17.62 17.37
CA ASP A 531 18.92 -18.99 17.85
C ASP A 531 18.59 -19.99 16.71
N SER A 532 18.31 -19.50 15.52
CA SER A 532 17.92 -20.30 14.36
C SER A 532 18.10 -19.53 13.04
N GLU A 533 17.86 -20.17 11.92
CA GLU A 533 17.89 -19.56 10.58
C GLU A 533 16.88 -18.38 10.45
N LEU A 534 15.78 -18.42 11.18
CA LEU A 534 14.90 -17.29 11.44
C LEU A 534 14.74 -17.16 12.95
N PRO A 535 15.39 -16.17 13.60
CA PRO A 535 15.27 -15.98 15.04
C PRO A 535 13.82 -15.84 15.49
N GLN A 536 13.46 -16.61 16.54
CA GLN A 536 12.08 -16.70 17.02
C GLN A 536 11.50 -15.34 17.42
N SER A 537 12.36 -14.43 17.89
CA SER A 537 11.94 -13.09 18.31
C SER A 537 11.31 -12.25 17.20
N TYR A 538 11.53 -12.58 15.92
CA TYR A 538 10.86 -11.90 14.80
C TYR A 538 9.36 -12.21 14.70
N ASN A 539 8.96 -13.41 15.13
CA ASN A 539 7.58 -13.86 14.97
C ASN A 539 6.88 -14.16 16.30
N HIS A 540 7.59 -14.47 17.38
CA HIS A 540 6.97 -14.64 18.69
C HIS A 540 6.57 -13.28 19.27
N ILE A 541 5.26 -13.04 19.36
CA ILE A 541 4.66 -11.77 19.74
C ILE A 541 3.62 -11.96 20.87
N PRO A 542 3.37 -10.93 21.70
CA PRO A 542 2.29 -10.99 22.69
C PRO A 542 0.92 -10.85 22.01
N LEU A 543 -0.08 -11.54 22.58
CA LEU A 543 -1.50 -11.29 22.37
C LEU A 543 -2.20 -11.24 23.73
N ILE A 544 -2.93 -10.15 23.98
CA ILE A 544 -3.64 -9.86 25.22
C ILE A 544 -5.04 -9.40 24.88
N ILE A 545 -6.09 -10.05 25.45
CA ILE A 545 -7.49 -9.70 25.22
C ILE A 545 -8.16 -9.50 26.58
N PHE A 546 -8.84 -8.36 26.78
CA PHE A 546 -9.60 -8.08 27.96
C PHE A 546 -10.84 -7.22 27.64
N GLY A 547 -11.83 -7.26 28.53
CA GLY A 547 -13.08 -6.51 28.36
C GLY A 547 -14.27 -7.23 29.00
N PRO A 548 -15.49 -6.84 28.66
CA PRO A 548 -16.69 -7.41 29.26
C PRO A 548 -16.77 -8.91 29.01
N GLY A 549 -17.01 -9.67 30.07
CA GLY A 549 -17.15 -11.13 30.03
C GLY A 549 -15.84 -11.92 29.91
N ILE A 550 -14.69 -11.27 29.69
CA ILE A 550 -13.39 -11.95 29.58
C ILE A 550 -12.82 -12.19 30.98
N GLN A 551 -12.58 -13.46 31.30
CA GLN A 551 -11.89 -13.84 32.52
C GLN A 551 -10.38 -13.95 32.28
N PRO A 552 -9.53 -13.51 33.22
CA PRO A 552 -8.10 -13.75 33.14
C PRO A 552 -7.79 -15.24 32.99
N ALA A 553 -7.09 -15.58 31.93
CA ALA A 553 -6.68 -16.96 31.63
C ALA A 553 -5.42 -16.97 30.76
N LEU A 554 -4.63 -18.03 30.88
CA LEU A 554 -3.47 -18.25 30.05
C LEU A 554 -3.78 -19.33 29.03
N TYR A 555 -3.78 -18.97 27.75
CA TYR A 555 -3.87 -19.92 26.65
C TYR A 555 -2.48 -20.44 26.29
N ASP A 556 -2.22 -21.72 26.53
CA ASP A 556 -0.93 -22.37 26.33
C ASP A 556 -0.79 -23.09 24.98
N GLY A 557 -1.81 -23.01 24.12
CA GLY A 557 -1.80 -23.57 22.77
C GLY A 557 -1.06 -22.68 21.76
N LEU A 558 -0.79 -23.26 20.59
CA LEU A 558 -0.24 -22.52 19.45
C LEU A 558 -1.29 -21.62 18.83
N GLY A 559 -0.89 -20.43 18.39
CA GLY A 559 -1.73 -19.50 17.63
C GLY A 559 -0.91 -18.56 16.76
N THR A 560 -1.56 -18.00 15.75
CA THR A 560 -0.98 -16.97 14.89
C THR A 560 -1.95 -15.83 14.64
N GLN A 561 -1.48 -14.75 14.07
CA GLN A 561 -2.32 -13.57 13.79
C GLN A 561 -3.57 -13.89 12.94
N VAL A 562 -3.53 -14.90 12.07
CA VAL A 562 -4.71 -15.31 11.29
C VAL A 562 -5.87 -15.79 12.16
N ASP A 563 -5.60 -16.16 13.42
CA ASP A 563 -6.59 -16.67 14.37
C ASP A 563 -7.29 -15.56 15.17
N VAL A 564 -6.81 -14.31 15.10
CA VAL A 564 -7.37 -13.19 15.89
C VAL A 564 -8.81 -12.90 15.51
N MET A 565 -9.09 -12.74 14.21
CA MET A 565 -10.46 -12.48 13.75
C MET A 565 -11.45 -13.56 14.17
N PRO A 566 -11.23 -14.87 13.90
CA PRO A 566 -12.16 -15.94 14.31
C PRO A 566 -12.34 -16.00 15.82
N THR A 567 -11.26 -15.82 16.59
CA THR A 567 -11.31 -15.85 18.05
C THR A 567 -12.14 -14.69 18.62
N LEU A 568 -11.99 -13.47 18.05
CA LEU A 568 -12.78 -12.32 18.48
C LEU A 568 -14.27 -12.48 18.11
N LEU A 569 -14.56 -12.91 16.90
CA LEU A 569 -15.94 -13.15 16.48
C LEU A 569 -16.59 -14.27 17.29
N GLY A 570 -15.81 -15.30 17.67
CA GLY A 570 -16.26 -16.34 18.61
C GLY A 570 -16.58 -15.81 19.98
N LEU A 571 -15.74 -14.95 20.57
CA LEU A 571 -16.01 -14.25 21.84
C LEU A 571 -17.26 -13.35 21.79
N MET A 572 -17.56 -12.81 20.60
CA MET A 572 -18.73 -11.94 20.37
C MET A 572 -19.97 -12.73 19.97
N HIS A 573 -19.86 -14.03 19.77
CA HIS A 573 -20.92 -14.93 19.30
C HIS A 573 -21.52 -14.49 17.95
N ILE A 574 -20.70 -13.90 17.06
CA ILE A 574 -21.13 -13.44 15.73
C ILE A 574 -20.88 -14.57 14.72
N GLY A 575 -21.92 -14.96 13.97
CA GLY A 575 -21.80 -15.86 12.83
C GLY A 575 -21.33 -15.11 11.59
N TYR A 576 -20.54 -15.77 10.72
CA TYR A 576 -19.96 -15.12 9.55
C TYR A 576 -19.58 -16.13 8.47
N ASP A 577 -19.53 -15.64 7.22
CA ASP A 577 -18.96 -16.34 6.09
C ASP A 577 -17.54 -15.85 5.84
N TYR A 578 -16.62 -16.77 5.56
CA TYR A 578 -15.25 -16.37 5.40
C TYR A 578 -14.37 -17.42 4.67
N ASP A 579 -13.27 -16.98 4.09
CA ASP A 579 -12.32 -17.77 3.31
C ASP A 579 -10.87 -17.69 3.85
N GLY A 580 -10.71 -17.32 5.12
CA GLY A 580 -9.39 -17.15 5.75
C GLY A 580 -8.80 -18.45 6.30
N PHE A 581 -7.58 -18.33 6.85
CA PHE A 581 -6.76 -19.44 7.36
C PHE A 581 -6.86 -19.63 8.88
N GLY A 582 -7.56 -18.75 9.58
CA GLY A 582 -7.67 -18.78 11.02
C GLY A 582 -8.70 -19.74 11.55
N VAL A 583 -8.62 -20.02 12.84
CA VAL A 583 -9.61 -20.76 13.63
C VAL A 583 -9.86 -20.00 14.95
N ASP A 584 -10.99 -20.25 15.58
CA ASP A 584 -11.26 -19.76 16.94
C ASP A 584 -10.44 -20.58 17.94
N LEU A 585 -9.36 -19.98 18.47
CA LEU A 585 -8.43 -20.66 19.38
C LEU A 585 -9.07 -21.10 20.70
N LEU A 586 -10.20 -20.53 21.11
CA LEU A 586 -10.90 -20.90 22.32
C LEU A 586 -11.79 -22.13 22.12
N ARG A 587 -12.08 -22.51 20.87
CA ARG A 587 -12.88 -23.69 20.50
C ARG A 587 -12.05 -24.78 19.85
N GLU A 588 -11.03 -24.38 19.08
CA GLU A 588 -10.21 -25.29 18.29
C GLU A 588 -8.74 -25.13 18.68
N ARG A 589 -8.11 -26.19 19.14
CA ARG A 589 -6.68 -26.16 19.48
C ARG A 589 -5.85 -26.53 18.25
N ARG A 590 -4.99 -25.61 17.82
CA ARG A 590 -4.05 -25.88 16.73
C ARG A 590 -2.98 -26.90 17.15
N GLN A 591 -2.76 -27.89 16.29
CA GLN A 591 -1.65 -28.84 16.44
C GLN A 591 -0.36 -28.27 15.88
N GLN A 592 -0.43 -27.41 14.87
CA GLN A 592 0.69 -26.81 14.19
C GLN A 592 0.31 -25.43 13.63
N VAL A 593 1.31 -24.58 13.46
CA VAL A 593 1.18 -23.23 12.90
C VAL A 593 2.24 -23.00 11.84
N PHE A 594 1.98 -22.03 10.96
CA PHE A 594 2.93 -21.59 9.95
C PHE A 594 2.99 -20.07 9.89
N TYR A 595 4.13 -19.55 9.47
CA TYR A 595 4.39 -18.15 9.22
C TYR A 595 5.57 -18.00 8.26
N THR A 596 5.84 -16.79 7.80
CA THR A 596 6.92 -16.56 6.84
C THR A 596 7.83 -15.42 7.28
N SER A 597 9.03 -15.36 6.71
CA SER A 597 9.84 -14.15 6.61
C SER A 597 9.95 -13.74 5.13
N ASP A 598 10.88 -12.84 4.82
CA ASP A 598 11.13 -12.45 3.43
C ASP A 598 11.59 -13.61 2.55
N THR A 599 12.31 -14.55 3.11
CA THR A 599 12.95 -15.64 2.37
C THR A 599 12.72 -17.03 2.96
N GLN A 600 12.03 -17.14 4.09
CA GLN A 600 11.79 -18.42 4.76
C GLN A 600 10.30 -18.70 4.96
N ILE A 601 9.96 -19.98 4.89
CA ILE A 601 8.67 -20.53 5.28
C ILE A 601 8.91 -21.37 6.54
N VAL A 602 8.17 -21.09 7.60
CA VAL A 602 8.27 -21.82 8.86
C VAL A 602 6.98 -22.57 9.11
N ALA A 603 7.11 -23.83 9.53
CA ALA A 603 6.04 -24.61 10.12
C ALA A 603 6.52 -25.21 11.44
N ARG A 604 5.71 -25.12 12.48
CA ARG A 604 6.08 -25.67 13.78
C ARG A 604 4.90 -26.27 14.53
N ASP A 605 5.22 -27.22 15.38
CA ASP A 605 4.36 -27.70 16.46
C ASP A 605 4.99 -27.41 17.83
N SER A 606 4.50 -28.04 18.90
CA SER A 606 5.02 -27.86 20.25
C SER A 606 6.42 -28.46 20.47
N ALA A 607 6.87 -29.39 19.64
CA ALA A 607 8.10 -30.15 19.80
C ALA A 607 9.14 -29.89 18.70
N SER A 608 8.72 -29.44 17.54
CA SER A 608 9.53 -29.34 16.32
C SER A 608 9.30 -28.03 15.58
N CYS A 609 10.38 -27.51 14.97
CA CYS A 609 10.30 -26.35 14.09
C CYS A 609 11.05 -26.67 12.78
N PHE A 610 10.35 -26.51 11.66
CA PHE A 610 10.84 -26.71 10.31
C PHE A 610 10.91 -25.38 9.59
N ILE A 611 12.05 -25.07 8.97
CA ILE A 611 12.27 -23.84 8.19
C ILE A 611 12.71 -24.24 6.79
N HIS A 612 12.02 -23.74 5.76
CA HIS A 612 12.40 -23.89 4.36
C HIS A 612 12.80 -22.56 3.77
N ASN A 613 13.94 -22.51 3.09
CA ASN A 613 14.35 -21.34 2.31
C ASN A 613 14.28 -21.71 0.82
N PRO A 614 13.24 -21.31 0.07
CA PRO A 614 13.06 -21.66 -1.33
C PRO A 614 14.14 -21.05 -2.24
N MET A 615 14.76 -19.91 -1.85
CA MET A 615 15.83 -19.30 -2.64
C MET A 615 17.13 -20.12 -2.60
N LEU A 616 17.39 -20.79 -1.48
CA LEU A 616 18.53 -21.66 -1.30
C LEU A 616 18.21 -23.13 -1.63
N GLY A 617 16.93 -23.48 -1.72
CA GLY A 617 16.46 -24.87 -1.82
C GLY A 617 16.90 -25.71 -0.62
N ARG A 618 16.93 -25.13 0.59
CA ARG A 618 17.43 -25.76 1.81
C ARG A 618 16.41 -25.77 2.92
N ASP A 619 16.47 -26.85 3.69
CA ASP A 619 15.66 -27.09 4.89
C ASP A 619 16.54 -27.04 6.13
N PHE A 620 15.96 -26.52 7.20
CA PHE A 620 16.56 -26.45 8.52
C PHE A 620 15.57 -27.00 9.55
N CYS A 621 16.03 -27.91 10.39
CA CYS A 621 15.19 -28.62 11.34
C CYS A 621 15.65 -28.35 12.76
N TYR A 622 14.71 -28.14 13.68
CA TYR A 622 15.01 -27.82 15.07
C TYR A 622 14.07 -28.58 16.02
N ASP A 623 14.64 -29.07 17.14
CA ASP A 623 13.88 -29.46 18.30
C ASP A 623 13.48 -28.22 19.10
N VAL A 624 12.24 -28.15 19.56
CA VAL A 624 11.79 -27.13 20.52
C VAL A 624 12.08 -27.68 21.95
N LEU A 625 12.94 -27.00 22.67
CA LEU A 625 13.29 -27.37 24.04
C LEU A 625 12.20 -26.92 25.03
N PRO A 626 12.17 -27.52 26.26
CA PRO A 626 11.18 -27.15 27.27
C PRO A 626 11.17 -25.66 27.68
N ASP A 627 12.29 -24.96 27.48
CA ASP A 627 12.43 -23.52 27.71
C ASP A 627 12.08 -22.67 26.46
N GLY A 628 11.56 -23.30 25.41
CA GLY A 628 11.17 -22.66 24.15
C GLY A 628 12.32 -22.40 23.18
N ARG A 629 13.58 -22.60 23.55
CA ARG A 629 14.73 -22.44 22.65
C ARG A 629 14.75 -23.51 21.56
N LEU A 630 15.36 -23.17 20.42
CA LEU A 630 15.53 -24.08 19.29
C LEU A 630 16.92 -24.72 19.33
N ARG A 631 16.99 -26.03 19.15
CA ARG A 631 18.22 -26.78 18.97
C ARG A 631 18.24 -27.42 17.60
N GLN A 632 19.16 -27.00 16.75
CA GLN A 632 19.29 -27.53 15.40
C GLN A 632 19.53 -29.05 15.43
N THR A 633 18.86 -29.77 14.55
CA THR A 633 18.96 -31.23 14.39
C THR A 633 18.96 -31.58 12.90
N HIS A 634 19.13 -32.88 12.59
CA HIS A 634 19.09 -33.36 11.21
C HIS A 634 17.65 -33.50 10.72
N ASP A 635 17.42 -33.26 9.40
CA ASP A 635 16.18 -33.57 8.74
C ASP A 635 15.92 -35.09 8.79
N ASP A 636 14.78 -35.45 9.35
CA ASP A 636 14.32 -36.83 9.41
C ASP A 636 12.82 -36.91 9.10
N ARG A 637 12.28 -38.13 9.09
CA ARG A 637 10.87 -38.36 8.71
C ARG A 637 9.84 -37.63 9.59
N ARG A 638 10.19 -37.25 10.80
CA ARG A 638 9.26 -36.52 11.71
C ARG A 638 8.96 -35.12 11.28
N PHE A 639 9.83 -34.48 10.45
CA PHE A 639 9.58 -33.13 9.92
C PHE A 639 8.73 -33.12 8.64
N GLN A 640 8.49 -34.28 8.01
CA GLN A 640 7.69 -34.37 6.78
C GLN A 640 6.26 -33.82 6.95
N PRO A 641 5.52 -34.07 8.05
CA PRO A 641 4.20 -33.48 8.26
C PRO A 641 4.23 -31.95 8.34
N LEU A 642 5.24 -31.36 9.02
CA LEU A 642 5.41 -29.91 9.11
C LEU A 642 5.75 -29.30 7.75
N ARG A 643 6.67 -29.94 7.00
CA ARG A 643 6.99 -29.52 5.63
C ARG A 643 5.75 -29.50 4.76
N GLN A 644 4.98 -30.59 4.75
CA GLN A 644 3.77 -30.70 3.96
C GLN A 644 2.73 -29.66 4.37
N TYR A 645 2.53 -29.44 5.66
CA TYR A 645 1.62 -28.43 6.19
C TYR A 645 2.02 -27.03 5.76
N GLY A 646 3.28 -26.61 6.02
CA GLY A 646 3.76 -25.28 5.64
C GLY A 646 3.65 -25.01 4.15
N PHE A 647 4.05 -26.00 3.32
CA PHE A 647 3.97 -25.88 1.87
C PHE A 647 2.51 -25.79 1.38
N ALA A 648 1.62 -26.61 1.93
CA ALA A 648 0.22 -26.61 1.54
C ALA A 648 -0.46 -25.28 1.89
N MET A 649 -0.24 -24.76 3.09
CA MET A 649 -0.83 -23.50 3.53
C MET A 649 -0.33 -22.31 2.69
N VAL A 650 0.98 -22.20 2.48
CA VAL A 650 1.56 -21.11 1.69
C VAL A 650 1.17 -21.22 0.21
N GLN A 651 1.18 -22.43 -0.37
CA GLN A 651 0.78 -22.63 -1.76
C GLN A 651 -0.70 -22.36 -1.99
N THR A 652 -1.57 -22.69 -1.02
CA THR A 652 -3.00 -22.35 -1.07
C THR A 652 -3.21 -20.84 -0.99
N ALA A 653 -2.48 -20.14 -0.12
CA ALA A 653 -2.53 -18.70 -0.03
C ALA A 653 -2.03 -18.02 -1.32
N GLU A 654 -0.98 -18.56 -1.94
CA GLU A 654 -0.49 -18.12 -3.26
C GLU A 654 -1.56 -18.31 -4.34
N PHE A 655 -2.23 -19.46 -4.38
CA PHE A 655 -3.35 -19.72 -5.29
C PHE A 655 -4.46 -18.70 -5.11
N MET A 656 -4.91 -18.49 -3.87
CA MET A 656 -5.98 -17.54 -3.56
C MET A 656 -5.58 -16.09 -3.93
N GLN A 657 -4.34 -15.69 -3.69
CA GLN A 657 -3.85 -14.34 -4.04
C GLN A 657 -3.86 -14.10 -5.56
N ARG A 658 -3.58 -15.12 -6.37
CA ARG A 658 -3.53 -15.00 -7.84
C ARG A 658 -4.90 -15.12 -8.50
N HIS A 659 -5.82 -15.85 -7.88
CA HIS A 659 -7.13 -16.16 -8.45
C HIS A 659 -8.28 -15.44 -7.74
N SER A 660 -8.01 -14.61 -6.71
CA SER A 660 -9.03 -13.73 -6.13
C SER A 660 -9.44 -12.65 -7.16
N LYS A 661 -10.75 -12.60 -7.44
CA LYS A 661 -11.37 -11.63 -8.36
C LYS A 661 -11.58 -10.25 -7.71
#